data_7bc07da3da72e7683f00061d6cd93691
#
_entry.id   7bc07da3da72e7683f00061d6cd93691
#
_cell.length_a   1.000
_cell.length_b   1.000
_cell.length_c   1.000
_cell.angle_alpha   90.00
_cell.angle_beta   90.00
_cell.angle_gamma   90.00
#
_symmetry.space_group_name_H-M   'P 1'
#
loop_
_entity.id
_entity.type
_entity.pdbx_description
1 polymer ?
#
loop_
_entity_poly.entity_id
_entity_poly.type
_entity_poly.pdbx_seq_one_letter_code
_entity_poly.pdbx_strand_id
1 'polypeptide(L)'
;MKTTNTTLNLSDEIKKVEKRLPSMEYTLSKGLKQPFNNTNSGSRKIMQAIQMEQNTQLLESEVPIVSTGYENQFGQYSSNFIVADHDYKVIAKIPKIKSDPNRHYWLITYCPDTNTYDCIERVAYKHITEFYGYLFNNKYLDKLDVGSEINKGDTVKKTISYDEYHNRAEGINLSTMYIACEDVKEDPIVISESAAKRFMAPLIDKVEIKINDNDILLNLYGNEIETYKTFPDIGEKIKNNILCAVRREMKDEEALFSQSWERLKTIMINDKKFIVDGTVIDIDIYCNNPEKLDQSMYNTQIKKYYEASLEFSQKVVDVVRPIMFEDDGETPKAVNISYDLQKLYHKSLKAVNGVRFISDRVFNNILMVIYVQQNKPLHAGDKITDRYGGKGVISKVKPDNLMPHYYKNGKWVPVDVLYSMCTCVNRLNPGQLFETSVTYIGWRLLEYIGNALKNDDSKENYDKAFALIYKYQEMLNPEQARFLAEQFEFTYDSSNPDWEDNEYKRNFYIDTMVHEGRILVSLEPISTHMNIDMLRDIYDAFPFIPKYCPVCGPIKDSAGNYRMVRTRRDLTIGYKYIFRLKQLAEEKFSAVSLASTNIRNENSKSRMSKVHNAKFASTPVRIFGEMESSSIMAHLGVENYYQELMLNSASPSARRSHSQLLTGDPFKFNIDLDTDAISQPADVCAAYLKTLGVRIRHIKIRKFINRPIIRSVVERVPLVKRNLVYVIPKDVRDKGRDEAQKYLDKLVEEDKKHSEKGTIQVVSIIPGVYEQTKAEEAYREKLKDLGLKDD
;
A
#
# COMPACT_ATOMS: atom_id res chain seq x y z
N MET A 1 -39.58 12.86 -30.38
CA MET A 1 -38.80 13.65 -29.41
C MET A 1 -37.36 13.58 -29.88
N LYS A 2 -36.70 14.71 -30.10
CA LYS A 2 -35.35 14.74 -30.62
C LYS A 2 -34.41 14.29 -29.51
N THR A 3 -33.85 13.09 -29.65
CA THR A 3 -32.68 12.70 -28.90
C THR A 3 -31.54 13.62 -29.27
N THR A 4 -31.26 14.60 -28.44
CA THR A 4 -30.00 15.30 -28.48
C THR A 4 -28.93 14.31 -28.06
N ASN A 5 -28.26 13.73 -29.03
CA ASN A 5 -26.95 13.12 -28.86
C ASN A 5 -26.00 14.22 -28.37
N THR A 6 -25.97 14.44 -27.08
CA THR A 6 -24.82 15.04 -26.42
C THR A 6 -23.76 13.92 -26.28
N THR A 7 -23.24 13.46 -27.42
CA THR A 7 -21.85 13.04 -27.43
C THR A 7 -21.09 14.29 -27.01
N LEU A 8 -20.81 14.40 -25.73
CA LEU A 8 -19.80 15.31 -25.20
C LEU A 8 -18.61 15.14 -26.13
N ASN A 9 -18.32 16.18 -26.92
CA ASN A 9 -17.20 16.14 -27.84
C ASN A 9 -15.96 16.22 -26.93
N LEU A 10 -15.59 15.08 -26.38
CA LEU A 10 -14.50 14.93 -25.43
C LEU A 10 -13.25 15.66 -25.93
N SER A 11 -13.08 15.71 -27.28
CA SER A 11 -11.99 16.43 -27.93
C SER A 11 -12.07 17.94 -27.76
N ASP A 12 -13.26 18.53 -27.76
CA ASP A 12 -13.41 19.98 -27.59
C ASP A 12 -13.38 20.40 -26.13
N GLU A 13 -13.85 19.54 -25.23
CA GLU A 13 -13.68 19.75 -23.80
C GLU A 13 -12.21 19.55 -23.38
N ILE A 14 -11.53 18.53 -23.88
CA ILE A 14 -10.10 18.35 -23.68
C ILE A 14 -9.33 19.56 -24.22
N LYS A 15 -9.63 20.08 -25.42
CA LYS A 15 -9.00 21.29 -25.95
C LYS A 15 -9.29 22.55 -25.11
N LYS A 16 -10.48 22.65 -24.51
CA LYS A 16 -10.79 23.75 -23.57
C LYS A 16 -9.97 23.61 -22.28
N VAL A 17 -9.82 22.40 -21.80
CA VAL A 17 -9.00 22.07 -20.62
C VAL A 17 -7.53 22.28 -20.95
N GLU A 18 -7.03 21.79 -22.09
CA GLU A 18 -5.63 22.00 -22.54
C GLU A 18 -5.25 23.47 -22.70
N LYS A 19 -6.17 24.33 -23.16
CA LYS A 19 -5.95 25.78 -23.19
C LYS A 19 -5.84 26.42 -21.80
N ARG A 20 -6.38 25.79 -20.77
CA ARG A 20 -6.34 26.28 -19.38
C ARG A 20 -5.16 25.68 -18.58
N LEU A 21 -4.52 24.61 -19.08
CA LEU A 21 -3.50 23.87 -18.38
C LEU A 21 -2.11 24.33 -18.77
N PRO A 22 -1.36 24.99 -17.88
CA PRO A 22 -0.01 25.49 -18.20
C PRO A 22 1.07 24.40 -18.19
N SER A 23 0.78 23.16 -17.78
CA SER A 23 1.78 22.09 -17.73
C SER A 23 1.18 20.68 -17.88
N MET A 24 2.00 19.72 -18.32
CA MET A 24 1.63 18.30 -18.44
C MET A 24 1.26 17.63 -17.11
N GLU A 25 1.56 18.23 -15.97
CA GLU A 25 1.23 17.72 -14.64
C GLU A 25 -0.27 17.52 -14.44
N TYR A 26 -1.08 18.27 -15.14
CA TYR A 26 -2.55 18.22 -15.07
C TYR A 26 -3.15 17.16 -15.98
N THR A 27 -2.38 16.55 -16.87
CA THR A 27 -2.87 15.46 -17.74
C THR A 27 -3.00 14.13 -17.02
N LEU A 28 -2.43 14.00 -15.82
CA LEU A 28 -2.61 12.82 -14.98
C LEU A 28 -4.02 12.83 -14.38
N SER A 29 -4.90 11.99 -14.89
CA SER A 29 -6.30 11.89 -14.48
C SER A 29 -6.51 11.83 -12.96
N LYS A 30 -5.60 11.18 -12.23
CA LYS A 30 -5.62 11.10 -10.77
C LYS A 30 -5.25 12.41 -10.07
N GLY A 31 -4.49 13.27 -10.73
CA GLY A 31 -4.20 14.61 -10.26
C GLY A 31 -5.44 15.50 -10.21
N LEU A 32 -6.45 15.22 -11.04
CA LEU A 32 -7.72 15.94 -11.04
C LEU A 32 -8.55 15.73 -9.77
N LYS A 33 -8.30 14.67 -9.01
CA LYS A 33 -8.90 14.43 -7.70
C LYS A 33 -8.16 15.13 -6.54
N GLN A 34 -7.12 15.91 -6.83
CA GLN A 34 -6.36 16.62 -5.82
C GLN A 34 -6.89 18.07 -5.72
N PRO A 35 -7.59 18.43 -4.66
CA PRO A 35 -7.94 19.84 -4.41
C PRO A 35 -6.65 20.63 -4.12
N PHE A 36 -6.66 21.94 -4.36
CA PHE A 36 -5.48 22.80 -4.18
C PHE A 36 -4.23 22.34 -4.94
N ASN A 37 -4.41 21.71 -6.09
CA ASN A 37 -3.32 21.15 -6.88
C ASN A 37 -2.21 22.19 -7.17
N ASN A 38 -2.57 23.43 -7.49
CA ASN A 38 -1.63 24.50 -7.82
C ASN A 38 -0.65 24.86 -6.69
N THR A 39 -0.98 24.54 -5.43
CA THR A 39 -0.19 24.88 -4.27
C THR A 39 0.92 23.88 -3.96
N ASN A 40 0.94 22.73 -4.63
CA ASN A 40 1.87 21.64 -4.34
C ASN A 40 2.98 21.53 -5.38
N SER A 41 4.15 21.03 -4.95
CA SER A 41 5.26 20.75 -5.86
C SER A 41 4.92 19.65 -6.86
N GLY A 42 5.46 19.71 -8.09
CA GLY A 42 5.20 18.73 -9.15
C GLY A 42 5.52 17.29 -8.73
N SER A 43 6.62 17.07 -8.02
CA SER A 43 7.00 15.76 -7.51
C SER A 43 5.94 15.17 -6.55
N ARG A 44 5.31 16.00 -5.72
CA ARG A 44 4.25 15.57 -4.80
C ARG A 44 2.94 15.25 -5.51
N LYS A 45 2.63 15.94 -6.61
CA LYS A 45 1.49 15.61 -7.47
C LYS A 45 1.63 14.23 -8.09
N ILE A 46 2.81 13.89 -8.62
CA ILE A 46 3.11 12.56 -9.16
C ILE A 46 3.04 11.49 -8.06
N MET A 47 3.64 11.75 -6.89
CA MET A 47 3.57 10.81 -5.76
C MET A 47 2.14 10.57 -5.29
N GLN A 48 1.30 11.59 -5.26
CA GLN A 48 -0.12 11.47 -4.94
C GLN A 48 -0.82 10.52 -5.92
N ALA A 49 -0.61 10.69 -7.23
CA ALA A 49 -1.21 9.84 -8.24
C ALA A 49 -0.84 8.36 -8.04
N ILE A 50 0.44 8.07 -7.77
CA ILE A 50 0.93 6.71 -7.49
C ILE A 50 0.33 6.17 -6.18
N GLN A 51 0.24 7.00 -5.15
CA GLN A 51 -0.29 6.59 -3.85
C GLN A 51 -1.79 6.28 -3.92
N MET A 52 -2.54 7.00 -4.73
CA MET A 52 -3.96 6.70 -4.96
C MET A 52 -4.18 5.35 -5.66
N GLU A 53 -3.24 4.87 -6.46
CA GLU A 53 -3.30 3.50 -7.02
C GLU A 53 -3.05 2.42 -5.98
N GLN A 54 -2.37 2.75 -4.91
CA GLN A 54 -2.00 1.84 -3.84
C GLN A 54 -2.97 1.86 -2.66
N ASN A 55 -4.09 2.60 -2.76
CA ASN A 55 -5.09 2.61 -1.70
C ASN A 55 -5.80 1.26 -1.60
N THR A 56 -6.25 0.93 -0.40
CA THR A 56 -7.08 -0.24 -0.14
C THR A 56 -8.53 0.19 0.04
N GLN A 57 -9.44 -0.65 -0.42
CA GLN A 57 -10.85 -0.48 -0.10
C GLN A 57 -11.08 -0.57 1.41
N LEU A 58 -11.95 0.27 1.94
CA LEU A 58 -12.40 0.24 3.32
C LEU A 58 -13.82 -0.34 3.38
N LEU A 59 -14.17 -0.97 4.50
CA LEU A 59 -15.55 -1.45 4.71
C LEU A 59 -16.54 -0.28 4.79
N GLU A 60 -16.11 0.79 5.46
CA GLU A 60 -16.88 2.04 5.59
C GLU A 60 -15.99 3.19 5.14
N SER A 61 -16.19 3.64 3.92
CA SER A 61 -15.51 4.80 3.36
C SER A 61 -16.45 6.00 3.33
N GLU A 62 -15.87 7.20 3.36
CA GLU A 62 -16.59 8.46 3.33
C GLU A 62 -16.30 9.24 2.06
N VAL A 63 -17.24 10.04 1.62
CA VAL A 63 -17.02 11.04 0.58
C VAL A 63 -16.12 12.15 1.16
N PRO A 64 -15.15 12.67 0.40
CA PRO A 64 -14.31 13.76 0.90
C PRO A 64 -15.15 15.03 1.14
N ILE A 65 -14.88 15.72 2.26
CA ILE A 65 -15.53 17.01 2.56
C ILE A 65 -15.15 18.05 1.50
N VAL A 66 -13.90 18.07 1.09
CA VAL A 66 -13.40 18.89 0.00
C VAL A 66 -13.18 17.98 -1.20
N SER A 67 -14.05 18.10 -2.21
CA SER A 67 -13.98 17.31 -3.45
C SER A 67 -13.52 18.16 -4.62
N THR A 68 -13.33 17.57 -5.78
CA THR A 68 -13.03 18.27 -7.04
C THR A 68 -14.13 18.09 -8.08
N GLY A 69 -15.16 17.28 -7.79
CA GLY A 69 -16.21 16.90 -8.74
C GLY A 69 -15.80 15.78 -9.71
N TYR A 70 -14.49 15.52 -9.85
CA TYR A 70 -14.01 14.43 -10.71
C TYR A 70 -14.19 13.05 -10.08
N GLU A 71 -14.45 12.96 -8.79
CA GLU A 71 -14.74 11.71 -8.08
C GLU A 71 -15.97 11.01 -8.68
N ASN A 72 -16.99 11.78 -9.05
CA ASN A 72 -18.19 11.28 -9.72
C ASN A 72 -17.89 10.78 -11.14
N GLN A 73 -17.17 11.59 -11.95
CA GLN A 73 -16.82 11.22 -13.32
C GLN A 73 -15.98 9.92 -13.35
N PHE A 74 -15.01 9.78 -12.46
CA PHE A 74 -14.26 8.53 -12.33
C PHE A 74 -15.16 7.36 -11.93
N GLY A 75 -16.19 7.59 -11.14
CA GLY A 75 -17.18 6.60 -10.78
C GLY A 75 -17.90 6.05 -12.01
N GLN A 76 -18.45 6.96 -12.80
CA GLN A 76 -19.25 6.62 -13.99
C GLN A 76 -18.50 5.79 -15.04
N TYR A 77 -17.18 6.01 -15.20
CA TYR A 77 -16.36 5.31 -16.20
C TYR A 77 -15.54 4.13 -15.64
N SER A 78 -15.73 3.79 -14.36
CA SER A 78 -15.00 2.70 -13.74
C SER A 78 -15.58 1.34 -14.10
N SER A 79 -14.75 0.38 -14.47
CA SER A 79 -15.17 -1.03 -14.67
C SER A 79 -15.68 -1.71 -13.39
N ASN A 80 -15.53 -1.08 -12.24
CA ASN A 80 -16.03 -1.55 -10.95
C ASN A 80 -17.40 -0.95 -10.59
N PHE A 81 -17.96 -0.15 -11.49
CA PHE A 81 -19.27 0.46 -11.40
C PHE A 81 -19.94 0.30 -12.75
N ILE A 82 -20.96 -0.53 -12.84
CA ILE A 82 -21.64 -0.88 -14.11
C ILE A 82 -23.08 -0.40 -14.03
N VAL A 83 -23.45 0.46 -14.97
CA VAL A 83 -24.81 0.93 -15.19
C VAL A 83 -25.30 0.29 -16.49
N ALA A 84 -26.55 -0.14 -16.52
CA ALA A 84 -27.18 -0.67 -17.72
C ALA A 84 -27.29 0.42 -18.78
N ASP A 85 -26.70 0.20 -19.94
CA ASP A 85 -26.74 1.13 -21.10
C ASP A 85 -27.98 0.94 -21.96
N HIS A 86 -28.64 -0.20 -21.85
CA HIS A 86 -29.86 -0.58 -22.53
C HIS A 86 -30.79 -1.32 -21.57
N ASP A 87 -32.00 -1.64 -22.03
CA ASP A 87 -32.91 -2.53 -21.35
C ASP A 87 -32.53 -3.98 -21.58
N TYR A 88 -32.40 -4.76 -20.50
CA TYR A 88 -32.01 -6.17 -20.58
C TYR A 88 -33.05 -7.07 -19.93
N LYS A 89 -33.20 -8.27 -20.47
CA LYS A 89 -34.00 -9.33 -19.87
C LYS A 89 -33.12 -10.47 -19.40
N VAL A 90 -33.31 -10.95 -18.18
CA VAL A 90 -32.57 -12.09 -17.62
C VAL A 90 -33.13 -13.37 -18.20
N ILE A 91 -32.31 -14.12 -18.94
CA ILE A 91 -32.67 -15.38 -19.60
C ILE A 91 -32.36 -16.59 -18.74
N ALA A 92 -31.21 -16.56 -18.04
CA ALA A 92 -30.78 -17.65 -17.18
C ALA A 92 -29.96 -17.17 -15.99
N LYS A 93 -30.01 -17.95 -14.90
CA LYS A 93 -29.21 -17.77 -13.68
C LYS A 93 -28.44 -19.05 -13.42
N ILE A 94 -27.12 -19.02 -13.52
CA ILE A 94 -26.24 -20.19 -13.43
C ILE A 94 -25.36 -20.07 -12.19
N PRO A 95 -25.65 -20.79 -11.09
CA PRO A 95 -24.85 -20.77 -9.89
C PRO A 95 -23.53 -21.54 -10.08
N LYS A 96 -22.43 -21.02 -9.52
CA LYS A 96 -21.12 -21.68 -9.50
C LYS A 96 -21.17 -22.97 -8.67
N ILE A 97 -21.88 -22.96 -7.54
CA ILE A 97 -22.05 -24.09 -6.65
C ILE A 97 -23.53 -24.28 -6.36
N LYS A 98 -24.05 -25.45 -6.64
CA LYS A 98 -25.47 -25.76 -6.52
C LYS A 98 -25.98 -25.71 -5.07
N SER A 99 -25.13 -26.05 -4.11
CA SER A 99 -25.50 -26.02 -2.69
C SER A 99 -25.59 -24.61 -2.11
N ASP A 100 -25.00 -23.60 -2.77
CA ASP A 100 -25.10 -22.18 -2.40
C ASP A 100 -25.32 -21.29 -3.64
N PRO A 101 -26.55 -21.35 -4.21
CA PRO A 101 -26.83 -20.80 -5.54
C PRO A 101 -26.79 -19.26 -5.58
N ASN A 102 -26.94 -18.59 -4.45
CA ASN A 102 -27.00 -17.12 -4.38
C ASN A 102 -25.66 -16.46 -4.04
N ARG A 103 -24.64 -17.23 -3.77
CA ARG A 103 -23.33 -16.69 -3.39
C ARG A 103 -22.50 -16.21 -4.57
N HIS A 104 -22.41 -17.05 -5.61
CA HIS A 104 -21.66 -16.74 -6.82
C HIS A 104 -22.40 -17.34 -8.02
N TYR A 105 -22.86 -16.50 -8.95
CA TYR A 105 -23.62 -16.94 -10.13
C TYR A 105 -23.40 -16.00 -11.30
N TRP A 106 -23.78 -16.45 -12.48
CA TRP A 106 -23.85 -15.64 -13.70
C TRP A 106 -25.30 -15.51 -14.13
N LEU A 107 -25.69 -14.29 -14.47
CA LEU A 107 -26.91 -14.00 -15.18
C LEU A 107 -26.59 -13.92 -16.66
N ILE A 108 -27.31 -14.67 -17.49
CA ILE A 108 -27.29 -14.50 -18.94
C ILE A 108 -28.41 -13.55 -19.28
N THR A 109 -28.10 -12.47 -19.97
CA THR A 109 -29.02 -11.39 -20.29
C THR A 109 -29.16 -11.23 -21.80
N TYR A 110 -30.30 -10.73 -22.22
CA TYR A 110 -30.62 -10.43 -23.62
C TYR A 110 -31.08 -8.99 -23.75
N CYS A 111 -30.48 -8.24 -24.68
CA CYS A 111 -30.88 -6.90 -25.04
C CYS A 111 -31.70 -6.94 -26.35
N PRO A 112 -33.01 -6.60 -26.31
CA PRO A 112 -33.85 -6.62 -27.50
C PRO A 112 -33.43 -5.58 -28.55
N ASP A 113 -33.00 -4.39 -28.12
CA ASP A 113 -32.66 -3.27 -29.00
C ASP A 113 -31.48 -3.58 -29.95
N THR A 114 -30.48 -4.27 -29.44
CA THR A 114 -29.24 -4.59 -30.16
C THR A 114 -29.15 -6.04 -30.62
N ASN A 115 -30.15 -6.86 -30.27
CA ASN A 115 -30.13 -8.33 -30.45
C ASN A 115 -28.84 -8.96 -29.90
N THR A 116 -28.43 -8.53 -28.69
CA THR A 116 -27.17 -8.94 -28.07
C THR A 116 -27.41 -9.72 -26.79
N TYR A 117 -26.72 -10.85 -26.69
CA TYR A 117 -26.64 -11.62 -25.44
C TYR A 117 -25.36 -11.27 -24.68
N ASP A 118 -25.48 -11.07 -23.37
CA ASP A 118 -24.38 -10.74 -22.48
C ASP A 118 -24.43 -11.59 -21.22
N CYS A 119 -23.40 -11.49 -20.36
CA CYS A 119 -23.40 -12.13 -19.05
C CYS A 119 -22.94 -11.14 -17.95
N ILE A 120 -23.63 -11.21 -16.83
CA ILE A 120 -23.31 -10.43 -15.64
C ILE A 120 -22.90 -11.39 -14.53
N GLU A 121 -21.67 -11.26 -14.07
CA GLU A 121 -21.16 -12.06 -12.96
C GLU A 121 -21.52 -11.41 -11.63
N ARG A 122 -22.28 -12.12 -10.81
CA ARG A 122 -22.50 -11.79 -9.41
C ARG A 122 -21.42 -12.47 -8.58
N VAL A 123 -20.50 -11.70 -8.08
CA VAL A 123 -19.41 -12.14 -7.19
C VAL A 123 -19.31 -11.20 -6.00
N ALA A 124 -19.02 -11.73 -4.82
CA ALA A 124 -18.87 -10.90 -3.62
C ALA A 124 -17.56 -10.12 -3.61
N TYR A 125 -16.56 -10.58 -4.35
CA TYR A 125 -15.22 -10.01 -4.34
C TYR A 125 -14.55 -10.15 -5.72
N LYS A 126 -13.51 -9.33 -5.92
CA LYS A 126 -12.57 -9.47 -7.05
C LYS A 126 -11.15 -9.37 -6.49
N HIS A 127 -10.41 -10.46 -6.59
CA HIS A 127 -8.98 -10.45 -6.24
C HIS A 127 -8.17 -9.79 -7.36
N ILE A 128 -7.17 -8.96 -7.02
CA ILE A 128 -6.31 -8.28 -7.98
C ILE A 128 -4.87 -8.78 -7.87
N THR A 129 -4.22 -8.53 -6.74
CA THR A 129 -2.83 -8.95 -6.52
C THR A 129 -2.59 -9.21 -5.02
N GLU A 130 -1.79 -10.22 -4.69
CA GLU A 130 -1.40 -10.55 -3.32
C GLU A 130 -2.63 -10.72 -2.41
N PHE A 131 -2.84 -9.82 -1.45
CA PHE A 131 -3.99 -9.75 -0.54
C PHE A 131 -4.96 -8.61 -0.90
N TYR A 132 -4.76 -7.97 -2.04
CA TYR A 132 -5.54 -6.82 -2.47
C TYR A 132 -6.67 -7.21 -3.43
N GLY A 133 -7.85 -6.70 -3.16
CA GLY A 133 -9.03 -6.92 -3.98
C GLY A 133 -10.15 -5.94 -3.65
N TYR A 134 -11.30 -6.13 -4.28
CA TYR A 134 -12.50 -5.33 -4.07
C TYR A 134 -13.67 -6.20 -3.62
N LEU A 135 -14.46 -5.68 -2.69
CA LEU A 135 -15.78 -6.20 -2.37
C LEU A 135 -16.86 -5.46 -3.17
N PHE A 136 -17.86 -6.19 -3.61
CA PHE A 136 -19.00 -5.64 -4.35
C PHE A 136 -20.24 -5.55 -3.47
N ASN A 137 -21.04 -4.51 -3.71
CA ASN A 137 -22.40 -4.43 -3.22
C ASN A 137 -23.33 -5.03 -4.29
N ASN A 138 -23.88 -6.18 -3.97
CA ASN A 138 -24.73 -6.95 -4.91
C ASN A 138 -26.22 -6.81 -4.63
N LYS A 139 -26.65 -5.85 -3.80
CA LYS A 139 -28.09 -5.70 -3.41
C LYS A 139 -29.05 -5.64 -4.57
N TYR A 140 -28.63 -5.08 -5.71
CA TYR A 140 -29.45 -5.04 -6.92
C TYR A 140 -29.53 -6.42 -7.58
N LEU A 141 -28.39 -7.06 -7.85
CA LEU A 141 -28.30 -8.37 -8.48
C LEU A 141 -29.02 -9.46 -7.66
N ASP A 142 -28.99 -9.37 -6.33
CA ASP A 142 -29.61 -10.34 -5.43
C ASP A 142 -31.15 -10.35 -5.52
N LYS A 143 -31.74 -9.30 -6.12
CA LYS A 143 -33.21 -9.22 -6.36
C LYS A 143 -33.62 -9.79 -7.71
N LEU A 144 -32.67 -10.09 -8.61
CA LEU A 144 -32.94 -10.52 -9.97
C LEU A 144 -33.06 -12.05 -10.05
N ASP A 145 -34.07 -12.51 -10.78
CA ASP A 145 -34.26 -13.90 -11.16
C ASP A 145 -34.54 -14.02 -12.66
N VAL A 146 -34.68 -15.25 -13.16
CA VAL A 146 -35.01 -15.54 -14.57
C VAL A 146 -36.34 -14.85 -14.94
N GLY A 147 -36.30 -14.06 -16.00
CA GLY A 147 -37.44 -13.27 -16.47
C GLY A 147 -37.49 -11.84 -15.93
N SER A 148 -36.61 -11.48 -14.96
CA SER A 148 -36.53 -10.10 -14.49
C SER A 148 -36.02 -9.18 -15.61
N GLU A 149 -36.47 -7.91 -15.55
CA GLU A 149 -36.02 -6.85 -16.45
C GLU A 149 -35.04 -5.92 -15.71
N ILE A 150 -34.00 -5.48 -16.41
CA ILE A 150 -33.02 -4.50 -15.98
C ILE A 150 -33.21 -3.30 -16.89
N ASN A 151 -33.60 -2.15 -16.31
CA ASN A 151 -33.87 -0.95 -17.08
C ASN A 151 -32.58 -0.17 -17.36
N LYS A 152 -32.56 0.52 -18.48
CA LYS A 152 -31.50 1.47 -18.80
C LYS A 152 -31.35 2.50 -17.68
N GLY A 153 -30.09 2.67 -17.20
CA GLY A 153 -29.77 3.57 -16.10
C GLY A 153 -29.69 2.87 -14.72
N ASP A 154 -30.17 1.62 -14.61
CA ASP A 154 -30.03 0.87 -13.37
C ASP A 154 -28.56 0.57 -13.04
N THR A 155 -28.19 0.74 -11.77
CA THR A 155 -26.86 0.39 -11.29
C THR A 155 -26.78 -1.11 -11.04
N VAL A 156 -26.25 -1.85 -12.02
CA VAL A 156 -26.21 -3.30 -12.01
C VAL A 156 -25.18 -3.84 -11.00
N LYS A 157 -24.02 -3.23 -10.99
CA LYS A 157 -22.88 -3.69 -10.16
C LYS A 157 -22.05 -2.53 -9.68
N LYS A 158 -21.77 -2.46 -8.38
CA LYS A 158 -20.85 -1.48 -7.81
C LYS A 158 -20.03 -2.08 -6.67
N THR A 159 -18.81 -1.58 -6.49
CA THR A 159 -18.06 -1.91 -5.27
C THR A 159 -18.59 -1.11 -4.08
N ILE A 160 -18.26 -1.55 -2.86
CA ILE A 160 -18.67 -0.84 -1.62
C ILE A 160 -18.03 0.55 -1.49
N SER A 161 -17.04 0.86 -2.33
CA SER A 161 -16.40 2.20 -2.38
C SER A 161 -17.20 3.26 -3.15
N TYR A 162 -18.37 2.94 -3.66
CA TYR A 162 -19.21 3.90 -4.36
C TYR A 162 -20.50 4.14 -3.60
N ASP A 163 -20.85 5.41 -3.45
CA ASP A 163 -22.14 5.81 -2.94
C ASP A 163 -23.27 5.62 -3.99
N GLU A 164 -24.48 6.07 -3.66
CA GLU A 164 -25.62 5.94 -4.55
C GLU A 164 -25.60 7.00 -5.69
N TYR A 165 -24.80 8.04 -5.53
CA TYR A 165 -24.63 9.13 -6.49
C TYR A 165 -23.39 8.98 -7.37
N HIS A 166 -22.82 7.78 -7.47
CA HIS A 166 -21.63 7.45 -8.26
C HIS A 166 -20.32 8.08 -7.75
N ASN A 167 -20.31 8.72 -6.58
CA ASN A 167 -19.09 9.26 -6.02
C ASN A 167 -18.22 8.12 -5.49
N ARG A 168 -16.98 8.15 -5.88
CA ARG A 168 -16.00 7.20 -5.37
C ARG A 168 -15.45 7.66 -4.03
N ALA A 169 -15.78 6.93 -2.98
CA ALA A 169 -15.28 7.09 -1.63
C ALA A 169 -14.15 6.11 -1.36
N GLU A 170 -12.94 6.61 -1.16
CA GLU A 170 -11.72 5.80 -1.05
C GLU A 170 -11.04 5.91 0.31
N GLY A 171 -11.42 6.88 1.13
CA GLY A 171 -10.79 7.20 2.40
C GLY A 171 -11.79 7.65 3.46
N ILE A 172 -11.26 8.30 4.48
CA ILE A 172 -12.01 8.79 5.64
C ILE A 172 -11.57 10.22 5.95
N ASN A 173 -12.53 11.08 6.33
CA ASN A 173 -12.26 12.42 6.83
C ASN A 173 -11.88 12.34 8.32
N LEU A 174 -10.65 12.72 8.66
CA LEU A 174 -10.14 12.66 10.03
C LEU A 174 -9.73 14.04 10.53
N SER A 175 -10.10 14.34 11.77
CA SER A 175 -9.60 15.52 12.46
C SER A 175 -8.08 15.43 12.60
N THR A 176 -7.40 16.42 12.04
CA THR A 176 -5.94 16.42 11.89
C THR A 176 -5.34 17.60 12.61
N MET A 177 -4.27 17.37 13.34
CA MET A 177 -3.48 18.39 14.02
C MET A 177 -2.01 18.28 13.65
N TYR A 178 -1.38 19.41 13.35
CA TYR A 178 0.05 19.51 13.09
C TYR A 178 0.76 19.95 14.38
N ILE A 179 1.56 19.06 14.95
CA ILE A 179 2.28 19.31 16.20
C ILE A 179 3.65 18.64 16.17
N ALA A 180 4.63 19.31 16.77
CA ALA A 180 5.92 18.69 17.07
C ALA A 180 5.87 18.12 18.50
N CYS A 181 5.92 16.81 18.63
CA CYS A 181 5.97 16.11 19.92
C CYS A 181 6.95 14.92 19.83
N GLU A 182 7.18 14.27 20.96
CA GLU A 182 8.12 13.15 21.04
C GLU A 182 7.84 12.04 20.03
N ASP A 183 6.58 11.75 19.79
CA ASP A 183 6.14 10.67 18.89
C ASP A 183 6.01 11.10 17.41
N VAL A 184 6.04 12.43 17.13
CA VAL A 184 5.80 13.01 15.80
C VAL A 184 6.87 14.07 15.52
N LYS A 185 8.06 13.62 15.09
CA LYS A 185 9.19 14.55 14.79
C LYS A 185 9.27 14.89 13.30
N GLU A 186 9.15 13.90 12.42
CA GLU A 186 9.16 14.06 10.97
C GLU A 186 8.01 13.26 10.32
N ASP A 187 8.31 12.15 9.66
CA ASP A 187 7.38 11.32 8.89
C ASP A 187 6.43 10.43 9.71
N PRO A 188 6.74 10.05 10.97
CA PRO A 188 5.85 9.23 11.75
C PRO A 188 4.50 9.90 11.99
N ILE A 189 3.43 9.12 11.92
CA ILE A 189 2.05 9.54 12.16
C ILE A 189 1.53 8.83 13.40
N VAL A 190 0.87 9.57 14.28
CA VAL A 190 0.15 9.00 15.42
C VAL A 190 -1.34 9.08 15.14
N ILE A 191 -2.05 7.98 15.37
CA ILE A 191 -3.50 7.89 15.17
C ILE A 191 -4.20 7.45 16.45
N SER A 192 -5.43 7.91 16.67
CA SER A 192 -6.27 7.46 17.75
C SER A 192 -6.81 6.04 17.53
N GLU A 193 -7.13 5.33 18.60
CA GLU A 193 -7.67 3.97 18.50
C GLU A 193 -9.02 3.93 17.77
N SER A 194 -9.88 4.90 18.04
CA SER A 194 -11.18 5.03 17.36
C SER A 194 -11.02 5.27 15.86
N ALA A 195 -10.11 6.16 15.46
CA ALA A 195 -9.84 6.43 14.04
C ALA A 195 -9.18 5.22 13.35
N ALA A 196 -8.28 4.50 14.03
CA ALA A 196 -7.66 3.28 13.48
C ALA A 196 -8.69 2.18 13.18
N LYS A 197 -9.72 2.04 14.02
CA LYS A 197 -10.82 1.10 13.80
C LYS A 197 -11.67 1.47 12.58
N ARG A 198 -11.86 2.76 12.29
CA ARG A 198 -12.58 3.22 11.09
C ARG A 198 -11.86 2.84 9.78
N PHE A 199 -10.54 2.60 9.80
CA PHE A 199 -9.78 2.09 8.65
C PHE A 199 -9.87 0.56 8.48
N MET A 200 -10.96 -0.06 8.88
CA MET A 200 -11.18 -1.48 8.64
C MET A 200 -11.16 -1.78 7.15
N ALA A 201 -10.17 -2.56 6.70
CA ALA A 201 -10.04 -2.95 5.30
C ALA A 201 -10.29 -4.44 5.11
N PRO A 202 -11.08 -4.85 4.10
CA PRO A 202 -11.21 -6.23 3.70
C PRO A 202 -9.97 -6.63 2.89
N LEU A 203 -9.17 -7.51 3.43
CA LEU A 203 -8.03 -8.11 2.73
C LEU A 203 -8.44 -9.46 2.18
N ILE A 204 -8.09 -9.74 0.93
CA ILE A 204 -8.43 -10.98 0.25
C ILE A 204 -7.14 -11.68 -0.16
N ASP A 205 -6.75 -12.68 0.62
CA ASP A 205 -5.59 -13.50 0.33
C ASP A 205 -5.94 -14.59 -0.68
N LYS A 206 -5.12 -14.74 -1.71
CA LYS A 206 -5.17 -15.86 -2.65
C LYS A 206 -4.07 -16.86 -2.31
N VAL A 207 -4.44 -18.01 -1.80
CA VAL A 207 -3.52 -19.07 -1.42
C VAL A 207 -3.50 -20.15 -2.48
N GLU A 208 -2.37 -20.32 -3.16
CA GLU A 208 -2.15 -21.35 -4.17
C GLU A 208 -1.43 -22.55 -3.55
N ILE A 209 -2.08 -23.72 -3.59
CA ILE A 209 -1.59 -24.96 -3.01
C ILE A 209 -1.42 -25.98 -4.12
N LYS A 210 -0.18 -26.37 -4.37
CA LYS A 210 0.17 -27.43 -5.34
C LYS A 210 0.33 -28.74 -4.61
N ILE A 211 -0.38 -29.75 -5.07
CA ILE A 211 -0.34 -31.11 -4.55
C ILE A 211 0.22 -32.01 -5.65
N ASN A 212 1.33 -32.68 -5.37
CA ASN A 212 1.93 -33.65 -6.28
C ASN A 212 1.38 -35.07 -5.98
N ASP A 213 1.75 -36.05 -6.79
CA ASP A 213 1.23 -37.41 -6.69
C ASP A 213 1.49 -38.11 -5.34
N ASN A 214 2.61 -37.75 -4.69
CA ASN A 214 3.01 -38.33 -3.40
C ASN A 214 2.72 -37.41 -2.20
N ASP A 215 1.98 -36.32 -2.41
CA ASP A 215 1.63 -35.38 -1.35
C ASP A 215 0.26 -35.70 -0.78
N ILE A 216 0.11 -35.62 0.53
CA ILE A 216 -1.14 -35.88 1.24
C ILE A 216 -1.55 -34.66 2.04
N LEU A 217 -2.81 -34.30 1.96
CA LEU A 217 -3.41 -33.27 2.82
C LEU A 217 -3.79 -33.88 4.17
N LEU A 218 -3.41 -33.20 5.26
CA LEU A 218 -3.75 -33.64 6.60
C LEU A 218 -5.17 -33.21 6.97
N ASN A 219 -5.91 -34.07 7.66
CA ASN A 219 -7.24 -33.77 8.18
C ASN A 219 -7.15 -32.91 9.43
N LEU A 220 -7.18 -31.58 9.28
CA LEU A 220 -7.05 -30.62 10.36
C LEU A 220 -8.40 -30.10 10.90
N TYR A 221 -9.49 -30.33 10.17
CA TYR A 221 -10.84 -29.86 10.49
C TYR A 221 -11.80 -31.03 10.70
N GLY A 222 -12.91 -30.75 11.38
CA GLY A 222 -13.88 -31.78 11.76
C GLY A 222 -13.45 -32.50 13.03
N ASN A 223 -14.24 -33.52 13.39
CA ASN A 223 -14.02 -34.42 14.51
C ASN A 223 -14.71 -35.78 14.21
N GLU A 224 -14.79 -36.69 15.18
CA GLU A 224 -15.42 -37.99 15.01
C GLU A 224 -16.95 -37.91 14.72
N ILE A 225 -17.59 -36.83 15.16
CA ILE A 225 -19.02 -36.56 14.95
C ILE A 225 -19.24 -35.88 13.59
N GLU A 226 -18.36 -34.92 13.25
CA GLU A 226 -18.34 -34.23 11.97
C GLU A 226 -17.32 -34.89 11.05
N THR A 227 -17.67 -35.03 9.77
CA THR A 227 -16.73 -35.58 8.77
C THR A 227 -15.41 -34.83 8.80
N TYR A 228 -14.31 -35.58 8.90
CA TYR A 228 -12.97 -34.98 8.82
C TYR A 228 -12.73 -34.29 7.48
N LYS A 229 -12.14 -33.08 7.55
CA LYS A 229 -11.86 -32.24 6.40
C LYS A 229 -10.38 -31.82 6.39
N THR A 230 -9.82 -31.67 5.21
CA THR A 230 -8.42 -31.24 5.02
C THR A 230 -8.24 -29.72 5.05
N PHE A 231 -9.28 -28.97 4.71
CA PHE A 231 -9.35 -27.52 4.74
C PHE A 231 -10.78 -27.06 5.05
N PRO A 232 -11.01 -25.79 5.46
CA PRO A 232 -12.34 -25.29 5.74
C PRO A 232 -13.17 -25.18 4.47
N ASP A 233 -14.48 -25.46 4.56
CA ASP A 233 -15.42 -25.17 3.48
C ASP A 233 -15.65 -23.66 3.33
N ILE A 234 -16.28 -23.28 2.21
CA ILE A 234 -16.64 -21.89 1.93
C ILE A 234 -17.57 -21.37 3.04
N GLY A 235 -17.20 -20.22 3.63
CA GLY A 235 -17.93 -19.60 4.76
C GLY A 235 -17.39 -19.98 6.13
N GLU A 236 -16.53 -20.98 6.23
CA GLU A 236 -15.94 -21.39 7.51
C GLU A 236 -14.71 -20.56 7.87
N LYS A 237 -14.52 -20.34 9.17
CA LYS A 237 -13.35 -19.65 9.72
C LYS A 237 -12.17 -20.60 9.86
N ILE A 238 -10.98 -20.12 9.51
CA ILE A 238 -9.72 -20.87 9.66
C ILE A 238 -9.39 -20.99 11.15
N LYS A 239 -9.08 -22.23 11.57
CA LYS A 239 -8.70 -22.54 12.96
C LYS A 239 -7.18 -22.50 13.10
N ASN A 240 -6.71 -21.93 14.23
CA ASN A 240 -5.27 -21.86 14.57
C ASN A 240 -4.38 -21.24 13.48
N ASN A 241 -4.95 -20.39 12.63
CA ASN A 241 -4.27 -19.75 11.50
C ASN A 241 -3.65 -20.75 10.49
N ILE A 242 -4.09 -22.00 10.47
CA ILE A 242 -3.61 -23.02 9.54
C ILE A 242 -4.73 -23.40 8.59
N LEU A 243 -4.61 -22.95 7.33
CA LEU A 243 -5.58 -23.26 6.29
C LEU A 243 -5.56 -24.75 5.93
N CYS A 244 -4.38 -25.28 5.65
CA CYS A 244 -4.15 -26.70 5.44
C CYS A 244 -2.67 -27.04 5.65
N ALA A 245 -2.36 -28.32 5.74
CA ALA A 245 -0.99 -28.82 5.78
C ALA A 245 -0.82 -29.97 4.79
N VAL A 246 0.32 -29.96 4.09
CA VAL A 246 0.71 -30.98 3.11
C VAL A 246 1.89 -31.76 3.64
N ARG A 247 1.72 -33.07 3.76
CA ARG A 247 2.80 -33.99 4.09
C ARG A 247 3.38 -34.54 2.80
N ARG A 248 4.69 -34.41 2.63
CA ARG A 248 5.43 -34.89 1.46
C ARG A 248 6.11 -36.21 1.75
N GLU A 249 6.28 -37.02 0.71
CA GLU A 249 7.08 -38.22 0.71
C GLU A 249 6.61 -39.35 1.65
N MET A 250 5.32 -39.68 1.66
CA MET A 250 4.89 -40.96 2.20
C MET A 250 4.97 -42.00 1.08
N LYS A 251 5.96 -42.85 1.17
CA LYS A 251 6.18 -43.95 0.22
C LYS A 251 5.25 -45.15 0.43
N ASP A 252 4.49 -45.15 1.54
CA ASP A 252 3.70 -46.29 1.99
C ASP A 252 2.27 -45.81 2.31
N GLU A 253 1.37 -45.97 1.34
CA GLU A 253 -0.05 -45.66 1.53
C GLU A 253 -0.69 -46.56 2.61
N GLU A 254 -0.25 -47.83 2.74
CA GLU A 254 -0.72 -48.76 3.75
C GLU A 254 -0.41 -48.31 5.17
N ALA A 255 0.72 -47.65 5.38
CA ALA A 255 1.09 -47.09 6.68
C ALA A 255 0.15 -45.93 7.11
N LEU A 256 -0.44 -45.22 6.16
CA LEU A 256 -1.40 -44.16 6.40
C LEU A 256 -2.76 -44.70 6.83
N PHE A 257 -3.26 -45.75 6.20
CA PHE A 257 -4.53 -46.37 6.54
C PHE A 257 -4.51 -47.01 7.93
N SER A 258 -3.36 -47.36 8.45
CA SER A 258 -3.18 -47.89 9.80
C SER A 258 -3.11 -46.84 10.91
N GLN A 259 -3.03 -45.55 10.59
CA GLN A 259 -2.93 -44.47 11.58
C GLN A 259 -4.31 -43.92 11.97
N SER A 260 -4.48 -43.64 13.27
CA SER A 260 -5.71 -42.98 13.74
C SER A 260 -5.80 -41.57 13.20
N TRP A 261 -7.02 -41.08 13.00
CA TRP A 261 -7.28 -39.71 12.59
C TRP A 261 -6.64 -38.66 13.49
N GLU A 262 -6.49 -38.92 14.78
CA GLU A 262 -5.82 -38.05 15.72
C GLU A 262 -4.33 -37.87 15.38
N ARG A 263 -3.66 -38.93 14.97
CA ARG A 263 -2.25 -38.85 14.52
C ARG A 263 -2.11 -38.07 13.22
N LEU A 264 -3.07 -38.21 12.32
CA LEU A 264 -3.08 -37.43 11.07
C LEU A 264 -3.28 -35.93 11.29
N LYS A 265 -3.94 -35.54 12.38
CA LYS A 265 -4.07 -34.14 12.79
C LYS A 265 -2.74 -33.56 13.33
N THR A 266 -1.80 -34.38 13.73
CA THR A 266 -0.54 -33.91 14.31
C THR A 266 0.38 -33.38 13.21
N ILE A 267 0.59 -32.08 13.20
CA ILE A 267 1.49 -31.39 12.24
C ILE A 267 2.93 -31.58 12.71
N MET A 268 3.76 -32.17 11.86
CA MET A 268 5.20 -32.34 12.10
C MET A 268 6.00 -31.12 11.61
N ILE A 269 7.26 -30.98 12.04
CA ILE A 269 8.15 -29.88 11.61
C ILE A 269 8.34 -29.89 10.08
N ASN A 270 8.38 -31.07 9.45
CA ASN A 270 8.64 -31.25 8.03
C ASN A 270 7.41 -31.05 7.14
N ASP A 271 6.21 -30.97 7.72
CA ASP A 271 4.99 -30.74 6.95
C ASP A 271 4.93 -29.29 6.44
N LYS A 272 4.52 -29.15 5.17
CA LYS A 272 4.31 -27.81 4.59
C LYS A 272 2.98 -27.25 5.06
N LYS A 273 3.02 -26.19 5.85
CA LYS A 273 1.86 -25.52 6.41
C LYS A 273 1.51 -24.28 5.59
N PHE A 274 0.24 -24.07 5.33
CA PHE A 274 -0.28 -22.85 4.74
C PHE A 274 -0.94 -22.02 5.84
N ILE A 275 -0.25 -20.97 6.27
CA ILE A 275 -0.65 -20.14 7.40
C ILE A 275 -1.34 -18.89 6.87
N VAL A 276 -2.62 -18.74 7.22
CA VAL A 276 -3.44 -17.58 6.93
C VAL A 276 -4.56 -17.51 7.95
N ASP A 277 -4.95 -16.31 8.36
CA ASP A 277 -6.14 -16.08 9.20
C ASP A 277 -7.30 -15.59 8.35
N GLY A 278 -8.52 -15.82 8.79
CA GLY A 278 -9.73 -15.30 8.14
C GLY A 278 -10.81 -16.34 7.88
N THR A 279 -11.66 -16.01 6.93
CA THR A 279 -12.80 -16.85 6.49
C THR A 279 -12.61 -17.21 5.02
N VAL A 280 -12.80 -18.48 4.69
CA VAL A 280 -12.77 -18.94 3.29
C VAL A 280 -13.96 -18.39 2.53
N ILE A 281 -13.70 -17.66 1.44
CA ILE A 281 -14.75 -17.05 0.62
C ILE A 281 -14.98 -17.73 -0.70
N ASP A 282 -13.96 -18.38 -1.27
CA ASP A 282 -14.10 -19.16 -2.51
C ASP A 282 -13.00 -20.20 -2.63
N ILE A 283 -13.26 -21.26 -3.41
CA ILE A 283 -12.35 -22.36 -3.65
C ILE A 283 -12.43 -22.74 -5.13
N ASP A 284 -11.30 -22.71 -5.83
CA ASP A 284 -11.14 -23.21 -7.19
C ASP A 284 -10.16 -24.39 -7.19
N ILE A 285 -10.55 -25.48 -7.83
CA ILE A 285 -9.71 -26.67 -7.94
C ILE A 285 -9.49 -27.02 -9.40
N TYR A 286 -8.21 -27.19 -9.74
CA TYR A 286 -7.75 -27.64 -11.05
C TYR A 286 -7.05 -28.98 -10.90
N CYS A 287 -7.45 -29.98 -11.68
CA CYS A 287 -6.90 -31.33 -11.63
C CYS A 287 -6.45 -31.76 -13.01
N ASN A 288 -5.21 -32.26 -13.13
CA ASN A 288 -4.67 -32.80 -14.37
C ASN A 288 -5.05 -34.28 -14.60
N ASN A 289 -5.29 -35.03 -13.53
CA ASN A 289 -5.61 -36.44 -13.57
C ASN A 289 -6.86 -36.73 -12.71
N PRO A 290 -8.09 -36.45 -13.19
CA PRO A 290 -9.31 -36.60 -12.40
C PRO A 290 -9.53 -38.01 -11.88
N GLU A 291 -9.12 -39.05 -12.63
CA GLU A 291 -9.22 -40.44 -12.25
C GLU A 291 -8.50 -40.77 -10.94
N LYS A 292 -7.43 -40.05 -10.64
CA LYS A 292 -6.70 -40.21 -9.38
C LYS A 292 -7.44 -39.65 -8.16
N LEU A 293 -8.42 -38.79 -8.33
CA LEU A 293 -9.22 -38.24 -7.23
C LEU A 293 -10.06 -39.36 -6.54
N ASP A 294 -10.41 -40.38 -7.24
CA ASP A 294 -11.19 -41.50 -6.70
C ASP A 294 -10.35 -42.50 -5.91
N GLN A 295 -9.02 -42.46 -6.05
CA GLN A 295 -8.12 -43.47 -5.45
C GLN A 295 -7.78 -43.18 -4.00
N SER A 296 -8.15 -41.99 -3.46
CA SER A 296 -7.82 -41.62 -2.08
C SER A 296 -8.99 -40.96 -1.37
N MET A 297 -9.35 -41.50 -0.18
CA MET A 297 -10.35 -40.92 0.71
C MET A 297 -10.03 -39.49 1.16
N TYR A 298 -8.75 -39.09 1.16
CA TYR A 298 -8.34 -37.73 1.49
C TYR A 298 -8.69 -36.70 0.42
N ASN A 299 -9.02 -37.14 -0.78
CA ASN A 299 -9.39 -36.29 -1.88
C ASN A 299 -10.88 -36.00 -1.98
N THR A 300 -11.71 -36.52 -1.09
CA THR A 300 -13.19 -36.41 -1.15
C THR A 300 -13.66 -34.97 -1.20
N GLN A 301 -13.07 -34.09 -0.38
CA GLN A 301 -13.41 -32.67 -0.37
C GLN A 301 -12.92 -31.95 -1.65
N ILE A 302 -11.73 -32.30 -2.15
CA ILE A 302 -11.18 -31.81 -3.43
C ILE A 302 -12.11 -32.22 -4.58
N LYS A 303 -12.51 -33.48 -4.61
CA LYS A 303 -13.44 -34.04 -5.62
C LYS A 303 -14.74 -33.27 -5.64
N LYS A 304 -15.37 -33.02 -4.48
CA LYS A 304 -16.60 -32.23 -4.34
C LYS A 304 -16.52 -30.87 -5.06
N TYR A 305 -15.46 -30.12 -4.85
CA TYR A 305 -15.30 -28.79 -5.47
C TYR A 305 -14.93 -28.89 -6.96
N TYR A 306 -14.15 -29.88 -7.35
CA TYR A 306 -13.84 -30.14 -8.75
C TYR A 306 -15.09 -30.50 -9.56
N GLU A 307 -15.91 -31.43 -9.07
CA GLU A 307 -17.19 -31.84 -9.69
C GLU A 307 -18.15 -30.64 -9.76
N ALA A 308 -18.28 -29.84 -8.73
CA ALA A 308 -19.09 -28.62 -8.75
C ALA A 308 -18.65 -27.65 -9.86
N SER A 309 -17.34 -27.51 -10.09
CA SER A 309 -16.79 -26.66 -11.17
C SER A 309 -17.12 -27.24 -12.57
N LEU A 310 -17.12 -28.57 -12.74
CA LEU A 310 -17.50 -29.21 -13.97
C LEU A 310 -19.01 -29.08 -14.22
N GLU A 311 -19.84 -29.32 -13.19
CA GLU A 311 -21.30 -29.14 -13.28
C GLU A 311 -21.66 -27.70 -13.68
N PHE A 312 -21.00 -26.72 -13.12
CA PHE A 312 -21.15 -25.32 -13.53
C PHE A 312 -20.81 -25.13 -15.02
N SER A 313 -19.65 -25.65 -15.45
CA SER A 313 -19.19 -25.51 -16.84
C SER A 313 -20.15 -26.19 -17.83
N GLN A 314 -20.69 -27.36 -17.47
CA GLN A 314 -21.69 -28.05 -18.28
C GLN A 314 -22.96 -27.21 -18.43
N LYS A 315 -23.48 -26.64 -17.32
CA LYS A 315 -24.66 -25.76 -17.36
C LYS A 315 -24.47 -24.53 -18.24
N VAL A 316 -23.29 -23.93 -18.20
CA VAL A 316 -22.96 -22.80 -19.08
C VAL A 316 -23.03 -23.23 -20.54
N VAL A 317 -22.45 -24.38 -20.87
CA VAL A 317 -22.48 -24.89 -22.25
C VAL A 317 -23.93 -25.21 -22.66
N ASP A 318 -24.71 -25.88 -21.82
CA ASP A 318 -26.11 -26.26 -22.10
C ASP A 318 -27.02 -25.04 -22.35
N VAL A 319 -26.78 -23.94 -21.62
CA VAL A 319 -27.57 -22.71 -21.78
C VAL A 319 -27.11 -21.86 -22.96
N VAL A 320 -25.79 -21.72 -23.16
CA VAL A 320 -25.23 -20.75 -24.12
C VAL A 320 -25.14 -21.35 -25.53
N ARG A 321 -24.89 -22.65 -25.67
CA ARG A 321 -24.77 -23.32 -27.00
C ARG A 321 -26.02 -23.15 -27.87
N PRO A 322 -27.27 -23.34 -27.38
CA PRO A 322 -28.47 -23.11 -28.18
C PRO A 322 -28.70 -21.66 -28.58
N ILE A 323 -28.10 -20.70 -27.84
CA ILE A 323 -28.14 -19.29 -28.18
C ILE A 323 -27.19 -18.98 -29.36
N MET A 324 -26.00 -19.61 -29.36
CA MET A 324 -24.95 -19.36 -30.34
C MET A 324 -25.10 -20.11 -31.65
N PHE A 325 -25.66 -21.31 -31.60
CA PHE A 325 -25.69 -22.22 -32.74
C PHE A 325 -27.12 -22.69 -33.03
N GLU A 326 -27.36 -23.08 -34.30
CA GLU A 326 -28.60 -23.77 -34.73
C GLU A 326 -28.70 -25.18 -34.11
N ASP A 327 -29.78 -25.87 -34.36
CA ASP A 327 -30.05 -27.18 -33.80
C ASP A 327 -28.99 -28.24 -34.19
N ASP A 328 -28.23 -28.02 -35.26
CA ASP A 328 -27.09 -28.86 -35.65
C ASP A 328 -25.87 -28.70 -34.72
N GLY A 329 -25.86 -27.63 -33.93
CA GLY A 329 -24.79 -27.32 -32.99
C GLY A 329 -23.47 -26.82 -33.59
N GLU A 330 -23.44 -26.57 -34.92
CA GLU A 330 -22.28 -26.14 -35.70
C GLU A 330 -22.51 -24.83 -36.43
N THR A 331 -23.73 -24.63 -37.00
CA THR A 331 -24.08 -23.42 -37.75
C THR A 331 -24.36 -22.25 -36.78
N PRO A 332 -23.58 -21.12 -36.87
CA PRO A 332 -23.77 -19.96 -35.99
C PRO A 332 -25.09 -19.25 -36.29
N LYS A 333 -25.84 -18.89 -35.27
CA LYS A 333 -27.02 -18.01 -35.38
C LYS A 333 -26.63 -16.58 -35.63
N ALA A 334 -27.49 -15.83 -36.33
CA ALA A 334 -27.33 -14.41 -36.57
C ALA A 334 -27.71 -13.56 -35.35
N VAL A 335 -27.00 -13.77 -34.23
CA VAL A 335 -27.16 -13.04 -32.98
C VAL A 335 -25.83 -12.39 -32.55
N ASN A 336 -25.92 -11.26 -31.87
CA ASN A 336 -24.73 -10.63 -31.31
C ASN A 336 -24.45 -11.22 -29.93
N ILE A 337 -23.18 -11.56 -29.67
CA ILE A 337 -22.76 -12.13 -28.39
C ILE A 337 -21.61 -11.31 -27.83
N SER A 338 -21.74 -10.90 -26.56
CA SER A 338 -20.69 -10.13 -25.92
C SER A 338 -19.40 -10.94 -25.81
N TYR A 339 -18.26 -10.23 -25.77
CA TYR A 339 -16.96 -10.86 -25.60
C TYR A 339 -16.86 -11.65 -24.30
N ASP A 340 -17.46 -11.15 -23.22
CA ASP A 340 -17.40 -11.81 -21.91
C ASP A 340 -18.21 -13.10 -21.89
N LEU A 341 -19.37 -13.14 -22.55
CA LEU A 341 -20.16 -14.35 -22.69
C LEU A 341 -19.47 -15.38 -23.58
N GLN A 342 -18.87 -14.97 -24.70
CA GLN A 342 -18.04 -15.85 -25.54
C GLN A 342 -16.88 -16.45 -24.76
N LYS A 343 -16.19 -15.66 -24.00
CA LYS A 343 -15.06 -16.08 -23.15
C LYS A 343 -15.51 -17.09 -22.08
N LEU A 344 -16.64 -16.82 -21.43
CA LEU A 344 -17.22 -17.73 -20.45
C LEU A 344 -17.57 -19.08 -21.10
N TYR A 345 -18.25 -19.07 -22.27
CA TYR A 345 -18.61 -20.25 -23.02
C TYR A 345 -17.38 -21.08 -23.43
N HIS A 346 -16.40 -20.46 -24.09
CA HIS A 346 -15.20 -21.18 -24.53
C HIS A 346 -14.38 -21.74 -23.37
N LYS A 347 -14.31 -21.03 -22.23
CA LYS A 347 -13.67 -21.54 -21.02
C LYS A 347 -14.39 -22.77 -20.49
N SER A 348 -15.72 -22.72 -20.43
CA SER A 348 -16.58 -23.83 -19.97
C SER A 348 -16.53 -25.02 -20.90
N LEU A 349 -16.57 -24.80 -22.21
CA LEU A 349 -16.45 -25.85 -23.22
C LEU A 349 -15.12 -26.60 -23.13
N LYS A 350 -14.02 -25.87 -22.93
CA LYS A 350 -12.70 -26.48 -22.70
C LYS A 350 -12.68 -27.35 -21.43
N ALA A 351 -13.30 -26.89 -20.36
CA ALA A 351 -13.37 -27.65 -19.11
C ALA A 351 -14.17 -28.94 -19.28
N VAL A 352 -15.32 -28.88 -19.96
CA VAL A 352 -16.18 -30.05 -20.25
C VAL A 352 -15.45 -31.05 -21.15
N ASN A 353 -14.72 -30.57 -22.17
CA ASN A 353 -13.93 -31.41 -23.07
C ASN A 353 -12.64 -31.97 -22.46
N GLY A 354 -12.44 -31.79 -21.15
CA GLY A 354 -11.26 -32.31 -20.45
C GLY A 354 -9.95 -31.64 -20.85
N VAL A 355 -10.00 -30.46 -21.51
CA VAL A 355 -8.80 -29.68 -21.83
C VAL A 355 -8.23 -29.13 -20.53
N ARG A 356 -7.01 -29.55 -20.20
CA ARG A 356 -6.33 -29.17 -18.97
C ARG A 356 -6.03 -27.68 -18.98
N PHE A 357 -6.37 -27.01 -17.90
CA PHE A 357 -5.98 -25.62 -17.70
C PHE A 357 -4.48 -25.55 -17.46
N ILE A 358 -3.77 -24.97 -18.43
CA ILE A 358 -2.41 -24.51 -18.22
C ILE A 358 -2.55 -23.13 -17.60
N SER A 359 -2.35 -23.02 -16.29
CA SER A 359 -2.04 -21.71 -15.69
C SER A 359 -0.61 -21.33 -16.11
N ASP A 360 -0.26 -20.04 -16.05
CA ASP A 360 1.12 -19.58 -16.27
C ASP A 360 2.16 -20.31 -15.41
N ARG A 361 1.71 -21.11 -14.46
CA ARG A 361 2.51 -21.93 -13.56
C ARG A 361 2.16 -23.40 -13.73
N VAL A 362 3.11 -24.15 -14.23
CA VAL A 362 2.98 -25.61 -14.36
C VAL A 362 2.75 -26.25 -12.98
N PHE A 363 1.75 -27.14 -12.90
CA PHE A 363 1.49 -27.99 -11.74
C PHE A 363 1.32 -29.45 -12.21
N ASN A 364 1.73 -30.40 -11.38
CA ASN A 364 1.81 -31.79 -11.79
C ASN A 364 0.46 -32.53 -11.68
N ASN A 365 -0.22 -32.43 -10.55
CA ASN A 365 -1.44 -33.18 -10.29
C ASN A 365 -2.65 -32.26 -9.98
N ILE A 366 -2.64 -31.63 -8.78
CA ILE A 366 -3.73 -30.78 -8.32
C ILE A 366 -3.21 -29.39 -7.96
N LEU A 367 -3.94 -28.37 -8.37
CA LEU A 367 -3.78 -26.99 -7.93
C LEU A 367 -5.07 -26.53 -7.24
N MET A 368 -5.01 -26.31 -5.94
CA MET A 368 -6.07 -25.64 -5.20
C MET A 368 -5.76 -24.15 -5.08
N VAL A 369 -6.76 -23.33 -5.34
CA VAL A 369 -6.73 -21.89 -5.14
C VAL A 369 -7.81 -21.53 -4.15
N ILE A 370 -7.44 -21.17 -2.95
CA ILE A 370 -8.36 -20.82 -1.88
C ILE A 370 -8.27 -19.32 -1.61
N TYR A 371 -9.42 -18.66 -1.64
CA TYR A 371 -9.54 -17.24 -1.34
C TYR A 371 -10.03 -17.05 0.10
N VAL A 372 -9.28 -16.27 0.85
CA VAL A 372 -9.52 -16.03 2.28
C VAL A 372 -9.70 -14.54 2.53
N GLN A 373 -10.80 -14.17 3.15
CA GLN A 373 -11.06 -12.79 3.54
C GLN A 373 -10.71 -12.55 5.01
N GLN A 374 -10.02 -11.46 5.25
CA GLN A 374 -9.73 -10.93 6.58
C GLN A 374 -10.19 -9.48 6.64
N ASN A 375 -10.76 -9.08 7.78
CA ASN A 375 -11.07 -7.68 8.03
C ASN A 375 -10.08 -7.17 9.08
N LYS A 376 -9.18 -6.28 8.68
CA LYS A 376 -8.10 -5.81 9.56
C LYS A 376 -8.20 -4.30 9.82
N PRO A 377 -8.20 -3.88 11.10
CA PRO A 377 -8.04 -2.48 11.44
C PRO A 377 -6.63 -2.00 11.08
N LEU A 378 -6.40 -0.71 11.19
CA LEU A 378 -5.08 -0.12 10.98
C LEU A 378 -4.20 -0.38 12.21
N HIS A 379 -2.95 -0.80 11.97
CA HIS A 379 -1.97 -1.09 13.01
C HIS A 379 -0.72 -0.20 12.90
N ALA A 380 0.05 -0.16 13.97
CA ALA A 380 1.38 0.46 13.93
C ALA A 380 2.25 -0.24 12.87
N GLY A 381 2.96 0.55 12.07
CA GLY A 381 3.75 0.08 10.93
C GLY A 381 3.02 0.06 9.59
N ASP A 382 1.68 0.09 9.58
CA ASP A 382 0.90 0.30 8.36
C ASP A 382 1.11 1.72 7.82
N LYS A 383 0.79 1.92 6.56
CA LYS A 383 0.96 3.22 5.90
C LYS A 383 -0.36 3.83 5.49
N ILE A 384 -0.47 5.11 5.77
CA ILE A 384 -1.56 5.97 5.30
C ILE A 384 -1.01 7.10 4.44
N THR A 385 -1.86 7.71 3.65
CA THR A 385 -1.52 8.86 2.82
C THR A 385 -2.70 9.83 2.71
N ASP A 386 -2.40 11.03 2.29
CA ASP A 386 -3.39 12.04 1.91
C ASP A 386 -3.39 12.27 0.40
N ARG A 387 -4.17 13.24 -0.06
CA ARG A 387 -4.25 13.64 -1.47
C ARG A 387 -3.09 14.54 -1.93
N TYR A 388 -2.10 14.79 -1.08
CA TYR A 388 -1.00 15.74 -1.32
C TYR A 388 0.38 15.05 -1.32
N GLY A 389 0.39 13.72 -1.42
CA GLY A 389 1.62 12.94 -1.39
C GLY A 389 2.27 12.85 0.00
N GLY A 390 1.47 13.03 1.05
CA GLY A 390 1.91 12.99 2.46
C GLY A 390 1.89 11.58 3.05
N LYS A 391 2.52 10.60 2.36
CA LYS A 391 2.62 9.23 2.86
C LYS A 391 3.46 9.14 4.13
N GLY A 392 2.91 8.52 5.18
CA GLY A 392 3.61 8.26 6.42
C GLY A 392 3.31 6.88 6.99
N VAL A 393 4.15 6.46 7.93
CA VAL A 393 4.00 5.21 8.68
C VAL A 393 3.32 5.51 10.01
N ILE A 394 2.34 4.71 10.39
CA ILE A 394 1.75 4.78 11.72
C ILE A 394 2.81 4.33 12.75
N SER A 395 3.31 5.26 13.52
CA SER A 395 4.28 4.97 14.59
C SER A 395 3.61 4.39 15.82
N LYS A 396 2.45 4.96 16.18
CA LYS A 396 1.68 4.54 17.34
C LYS A 396 0.18 4.68 17.07
N VAL A 397 -0.59 3.72 17.58
CA VAL A 397 -2.03 3.82 17.81
C VAL A 397 -2.21 4.13 19.27
N LYS A 398 -2.75 5.29 19.60
CA LYS A 398 -2.95 5.73 21.00
C LYS A 398 -4.41 5.61 21.40
N PRO A 399 -4.69 5.21 22.66
CA PRO A 399 -6.03 5.34 23.21
C PRO A 399 -6.53 6.79 23.11
N ASP A 400 -7.81 6.97 22.85
CA ASP A 400 -8.42 8.28 22.60
C ASP A 400 -8.19 9.27 23.75
N ASN A 401 -8.18 8.80 25.00
CA ASN A 401 -7.91 9.61 26.18
C ASN A 401 -6.46 10.10 26.30
N LEU A 402 -5.51 9.49 25.57
CA LEU A 402 -4.10 9.90 25.50
C LEU A 402 -3.77 10.71 24.23
N MET A 403 -4.76 10.98 23.40
CA MET A 403 -4.62 11.90 22.27
C MET A 403 -4.78 13.34 22.75
N PRO A 404 -4.21 14.34 22.09
CA PRO A 404 -4.62 15.73 22.28
C PRO A 404 -6.11 15.91 22.00
N HIS A 405 -6.76 16.79 22.75
CA HIS A 405 -8.18 17.10 22.61
C HIS A 405 -8.36 18.54 22.17
N TYR A 406 -9.31 18.78 21.28
CA TYR A 406 -9.73 20.09 20.83
C TYR A 406 -11.17 20.39 21.24
N TYR A 407 -11.48 21.67 21.35
CA TYR A 407 -12.80 22.09 21.82
C TYR A 407 -13.78 22.22 20.67
N LYS A 408 -14.84 21.41 20.66
CA LYS A 408 -15.87 21.36 19.62
C LYS A 408 -17.25 21.24 20.26
N ASN A 409 -18.21 22.09 19.88
CA ASN A 409 -19.61 22.05 20.33
C ASN A 409 -19.75 21.93 21.87
N GLY A 410 -18.96 22.70 22.60
CA GLY A 410 -19.00 22.70 24.09
C GLY A 410 -18.29 21.53 24.77
N LYS A 411 -17.60 20.64 24.03
CA LYS A 411 -16.96 19.44 24.55
C LYS A 411 -15.49 19.33 24.08
N TRP A 412 -14.68 18.66 24.87
CA TRP A 412 -13.34 18.26 24.49
C TRP A 412 -13.40 16.94 23.73
N VAL A 413 -12.93 16.95 22.45
CA VAL A 413 -12.95 15.80 21.55
C VAL A 413 -11.52 15.40 21.21
N PRO A 414 -11.16 14.11 21.24
CA PRO A 414 -9.83 13.67 20.84
C PRO A 414 -9.58 13.96 19.37
N VAL A 415 -8.34 14.33 19.04
CA VAL A 415 -7.88 14.47 17.65
C VAL A 415 -7.64 13.08 17.08
N ASP A 416 -8.09 12.83 15.84
CA ASP A 416 -7.92 11.53 15.20
C ASP A 416 -6.47 11.26 14.80
N VAL A 417 -5.78 12.27 14.24
CA VAL A 417 -4.45 12.08 13.65
C VAL A 417 -3.51 13.24 13.94
N LEU A 418 -2.27 12.92 14.30
CA LEU A 418 -1.19 13.87 14.51
C LEU A 418 -0.15 13.77 13.41
N TYR A 419 0.19 14.92 12.81
CA TYR A 419 1.25 15.08 11.81
C TYR A 419 2.32 16.06 12.29
N SER A 420 3.53 15.93 11.75
CA SER A 420 4.57 16.93 11.91
C SER A 420 4.41 18.07 10.90
N MET A 421 4.49 19.31 11.37
CA MET A 421 4.53 20.48 10.48
C MET A 421 5.77 20.47 9.58
N CYS A 422 6.90 19.95 10.06
CA CYS A 422 8.14 19.83 9.29
C CYS A 422 7.95 19.04 7.99
N THR A 423 7.07 18.03 8.02
CA THR A 423 6.75 17.22 6.83
C THR A 423 6.17 18.06 5.70
N CYS A 424 5.29 19.01 6.02
CA CYS A 424 4.67 19.90 5.03
C CYS A 424 5.70 20.90 4.46
N VAL A 425 6.46 21.53 5.32
CA VAL A 425 7.45 22.54 4.92
C VAL A 425 8.56 21.94 4.07
N ASN A 426 9.12 20.81 4.49
CA ASN A 426 10.22 20.13 3.78
C ASN A 426 9.79 19.57 2.42
N ARG A 427 8.50 19.26 2.24
CA ARG A 427 7.99 18.62 1.03
C ARG A 427 7.27 19.55 0.08
N LEU A 428 7.08 20.81 0.45
CA LEU A 428 6.40 21.83 -0.35
C LEU A 428 5.03 21.35 -0.86
N ASN A 429 4.20 20.83 0.06
CA ASN A 429 2.83 20.41 -0.20
C ASN A 429 1.80 21.11 0.71
N PRO A 430 1.69 22.45 0.64
CA PRO A 430 0.81 23.23 1.51
C PRO A 430 -0.69 22.98 1.27
N GLY A 431 -1.09 22.32 0.18
CA GLY A 431 -2.49 21.98 -0.09
C GLY A 431 -3.16 21.22 1.05
N GLN A 432 -2.42 20.39 1.80
CA GLN A 432 -2.94 19.73 3.01
C GLN A 432 -3.35 20.72 4.12
N LEU A 433 -2.65 21.86 4.22
CA LEU A 433 -2.98 22.91 5.19
C LEU A 433 -4.20 23.74 4.73
N PHE A 434 -4.33 23.97 3.42
CA PHE A 434 -5.51 24.59 2.85
C PHE A 434 -6.75 23.74 3.10
N GLU A 435 -6.69 22.43 2.86
CA GLU A 435 -7.79 21.50 3.14
C GLU A 435 -8.21 21.56 4.62
N THR A 436 -7.25 21.47 5.54
CA THR A 436 -7.55 21.55 6.98
C THR A 436 -8.12 22.91 7.38
N SER A 437 -7.68 24.01 6.77
CA SER A 437 -8.19 25.35 7.07
C SER A 437 -9.61 25.55 6.53
N VAL A 438 -9.88 25.13 5.31
CA VAL A 438 -11.22 25.22 4.71
C VAL A 438 -12.20 24.38 5.54
N THR A 439 -11.89 23.14 5.83
CA THR A 439 -12.76 22.29 6.64
C THR A 439 -12.96 22.80 8.07
N TYR A 440 -11.96 23.46 8.65
CA TYR A 440 -12.07 24.13 9.94
C TYR A 440 -13.07 25.28 9.91
N ILE A 441 -12.97 26.14 8.89
CA ILE A 441 -13.88 27.28 8.72
C ILE A 441 -15.32 26.77 8.54
N GLY A 442 -15.53 25.79 7.66
CA GLY A 442 -16.87 25.21 7.43
C GLY A 442 -17.46 24.61 8.69
N TRP A 443 -16.69 23.86 9.46
CA TRP A 443 -17.12 23.30 10.72
C TRP A 443 -17.47 24.39 11.76
N ARG A 444 -16.64 25.45 11.90
CA ARG A 444 -16.93 26.56 12.83
C ARG A 444 -18.14 27.37 12.42
N LEU A 445 -18.33 27.54 11.12
CA LEU A 445 -19.53 28.19 10.58
C LEU A 445 -20.80 27.43 10.97
N LEU A 446 -20.79 26.11 10.81
CA LEU A 446 -21.93 25.28 11.23
C LEU A 446 -22.16 25.27 12.75
N GLU A 447 -21.09 25.35 13.55
CA GLU A 447 -21.21 25.51 15.00
C GLU A 447 -21.92 26.82 15.36
N TYR A 448 -21.55 27.90 14.66
CA TYR A 448 -22.22 29.21 14.84
C TYR A 448 -23.69 29.14 14.42
N ILE A 449 -23.99 28.61 13.22
CA ILE A 449 -25.35 28.45 12.71
C ILE A 449 -26.17 27.55 13.63
N GLY A 450 -25.66 26.40 14.03
CA GLY A 450 -26.38 25.48 14.92
C GLY A 450 -26.69 26.06 16.30
N ASN A 451 -25.82 26.92 16.82
CA ASN A 451 -26.09 27.64 18.07
C ASN A 451 -27.14 28.72 17.87
N ALA A 452 -27.16 29.41 16.73
CA ALA A 452 -28.19 30.40 16.41
C ALA A 452 -29.57 29.74 16.26
N LEU A 453 -29.65 28.64 15.49
CA LEU A 453 -30.92 27.91 15.25
C LEU A 453 -31.46 27.23 16.50
N LYS A 454 -30.61 26.81 17.44
CA LYS A 454 -31.06 26.28 18.75
C LYS A 454 -31.72 27.33 19.63
N ASN A 455 -31.35 28.60 19.47
CA ASN A 455 -31.92 29.69 20.23
C ASN A 455 -33.20 30.21 19.61
N ASP A 456 -33.28 30.22 18.28
CA ASP A 456 -34.43 30.69 17.53
C ASP A 456 -34.43 30.01 16.13
N ASP A 457 -35.39 29.12 15.91
CA ASP A 457 -35.62 28.35 14.69
C ASP A 457 -36.54 29.05 13.67
N SER A 458 -36.61 30.38 13.73
CA SER A 458 -37.42 31.18 12.82
C SER A 458 -36.93 31.11 11.38
N LYS A 459 -37.85 31.33 10.43
CA LYS A 459 -37.55 31.42 9.01
C LYS A 459 -36.41 32.40 8.71
N GLU A 460 -36.40 33.53 9.39
CA GLU A 460 -35.40 34.60 9.22
C GLU A 460 -33.98 34.08 9.57
N ASN A 461 -33.84 33.22 10.60
CA ASN A 461 -32.56 32.62 10.99
C ASN A 461 -32.12 31.54 10.02
N TYR A 462 -33.02 30.74 9.45
CA TYR A 462 -32.71 29.83 8.37
C TYR A 462 -32.23 30.55 7.09
N ASP A 463 -32.88 31.67 6.73
CA ASP A 463 -32.47 32.51 5.59
C ASP A 463 -31.07 33.10 5.81
N LYS A 464 -30.75 33.57 7.03
CA LYS A 464 -29.42 34.04 7.41
C LYS A 464 -28.41 32.88 7.38
N ALA A 465 -28.77 31.71 7.87
CA ALA A 465 -27.93 30.53 7.85
C ALA A 465 -27.58 30.11 6.41
N PHE A 466 -28.57 30.08 5.53
CA PHE A 466 -28.36 29.78 4.12
C PHE A 466 -27.46 30.82 3.44
N ALA A 467 -27.69 32.12 3.69
CA ALA A 467 -26.87 33.21 3.16
C ALA A 467 -25.39 33.09 3.57
N LEU A 468 -25.11 32.65 4.83
CA LEU A 468 -23.76 32.43 5.31
C LEU A 468 -23.12 31.22 4.62
N ILE A 469 -23.85 30.11 4.46
CA ILE A 469 -23.37 28.90 3.75
C ILE A 469 -23.11 29.23 2.28
N TYR A 470 -24.06 29.93 1.63
CA TYR A 470 -23.92 30.39 0.25
C TYR A 470 -22.66 31.22 0.07
N LYS A 471 -22.47 32.25 0.89
CA LYS A 471 -21.29 33.14 0.86
C LYS A 471 -19.98 32.35 1.02
N TYR A 472 -19.97 31.38 1.94
CA TYR A 472 -18.79 30.51 2.13
C TYR A 472 -18.48 29.68 0.89
N GLN A 473 -19.50 29.09 0.28
CA GLN A 473 -19.33 28.29 -0.94
C GLN A 473 -18.98 29.15 -2.16
N GLU A 474 -19.59 30.36 -2.27
CA GLU A 474 -19.30 31.32 -3.34
C GLU A 474 -17.81 31.74 -3.35
N MET A 475 -17.22 31.98 -2.18
CA MET A 475 -15.82 32.32 -2.05
C MET A 475 -14.87 31.17 -2.45
N LEU A 476 -15.32 29.93 -2.33
CA LEU A 476 -14.56 28.73 -2.70
C LEU A 476 -14.81 28.28 -4.13
N ASN A 477 -16.07 28.26 -4.55
CA ASN A 477 -16.50 27.90 -5.89
C ASN A 477 -17.82 28.62 -6.26
N PRO A 478 -17.75 29.74 -6.99
CA PRO A 478 -18.93 30.52 -7.38
C PRO A 478 -19.95 29.73 -8.22
N GLU A 479 -19.51 28.78 -9.04
CA GLU A 479 -20.40 27.95 -9.85
C GLU A 479 -21.23 26.99 -9.01
N GLN A 480 -20.58 26.34 -8.02
CA GLN A 480 -21.27 25.48 -7.06
C GLN A 480 -22.27 26.26 -6.23
N ALA A 481 -21.89 27.45 -5.77
CA ALA A 481 -22.81 28.31 -4.99
C ALA A 481 -24.05 28.70 -5.78
N ARG A 482 -23.90 29.13 -7.05
CA ARG A 482 -25.02 29.42 -7.95
C ARG A 482 -25.91 28.20 -8.15
N PHE A 483 -25.32 27.06 -8.46
CA PHE A 483 -26.08 25.82 -8.61
C PHE A 483 -26.87 25.47 -7.33
N LEU A 484 -26.28 25.66 -6.16
CA LEU A 484 -26.97 25.46 -4.88
C LEU A 484 -28.13 26.44 -4.72
N ALA A 485 -27.95 27.74 -5.03
CA ALA A 485 -29.01 28.74 -4.98
C ALA A 485 -30.16 28.39 -5.93
N GLU A 486 -29.83 27.98 -7.15
CA GLU A 486 -30.83 27.57 -8.15
C GLU A 486 -31.65 26.36 -7.68
N GLN A 487 -31.05 25.41 -6.95
CA GLN A 487 -31.77 24.25 -6.41
C GLN A 487 -32.86 24.63 -5.41
N PHE A 488 -32.74 25.76 -4.71
CA PHE A 488 -33.64 26.24 -3.67
C PHE A 488 -34.43 27.48 -4.07
N GLU A 489 -34.16 28.09 -5.23
CA GLU A 489 -34.88 29.26 -5.78
C GLU A 489 -35.93 28.89 -6.82
N PHE A 490 -36.22 27.58 -7.01
CA PHE A 490 -37.25 27.16 -7.97
C PHE A 490 -38.59 27.79 -7.69
N THR A 491 -39.16 28.39 -8.73
CA THR A 491 -40.51 28.93 -8.69
C THR A 491 -41.55 27.83 -8.43
N TYR A 492 -42.48 28.14 -7.53
CA TYR A 492 -43.59 27.27 -7.20
C TYR A 492 -44.36 26.83 -8.45
N ASP A 493 -44.48 25.54 -8.67
CA ASP A 493 -45.32 24.92 -9.69
C ASP A 493 -46.48 24.18 -9.01
N SER A 494 -47.63 24.86 -8.91
CA SER A 494 -48.86 24.32 -8.32
C SER A 494 -49.49 23.17 -9.14
N SER A 495 -49.00 22.91 -10.34
CA SER A 495 -49.48 21.85 -11.21
C SER A 495 -48.79 20.48 -10.96
N ASN A 496 -47.71 20.46 -10.21
CA ASN A 496 -46.97 19.23 -9.88
C ASN A 496 -47.43 18.66 -8.54
N PRO A 497 -48.13 17.52 -8.51
CA PRO A 497 -48.61 16.91 -7.26
C PRO A 497 -47.49 16.40 -6.33
N ASP A 498 -46.28 16.14 -6.87
CA ASP A 498 -45.11 15.70 -6.10
C ASP A 498 -44.23 16.89 -5.65
N TRP A 499 -44.72 18.09 -5.76
CA TRP A 499 -44.01 19.31 -5.40
C TRP A 499 -43.80 19.39 -3.89
N GLU A 500 -42.58 19.45 -3.48
CA GLU A 500 -42.13 19.73 -2.11
C GLU A 500 -41.71 21.20 -1.99
N ASP A 501 -42.06 21.80 -0.84
CA ASP A 501 -41.65 23.17 -0.55
C ASP A 501 -40.14 23.32 -0.52
N ASN A 502 -39.59 24.21 -1.37
CA ASN A 502 -38.15 24.46 -1.44
C ASN A 502 -37.63 25.00 -0.11
N GLU A 503 -38.45 25.72 0.67
CA GLU A 503 -38.07 26.16 2.00
C GLU A 503 -37.86 24.98 2.94
N TYR A 504 -38.70 23.96 2.90
CA TYR A 504 -38.56 22.76 3.69
C TYR A 504 -37.26 21.99 3.29
N LYS A 505 -37.00 21.83 2.00
CA LYS A 505 -35.79 21.20 1.49
C LYS A 505 -34.52 21.95 1.91
N ARG A 506 -34.55 23.27 1.83
CA ARG A 506 -33.46 24.16 2.24
C ARG A 506 -33.17 24.03 3.75
N ASN A 507 -34.23 24.11 4.58
CA ASN A 507 -34.10 23.97 6.02
C ASN A 507 -33.58 22.57 6.41
N PHE A 508 -34.11 21.52 5.78
CA PHE A 508 -33.63 20.15 5.96
C PHE A 508 -32.14 19.99 5.54
N TYR A 509 -31.74 20.63 4.45
CA TYR A 509 -30.33 20.64 4.03
C TYR A 509 -29.41 21.30 5.08
N ILE A 510 -29.82 22.44 5.63
CA ILE A 510 -29.10 23.16 6.69
C ILE A 510 -29.00 22.28 7.95
N ASP A 511 -30.12 21.72 8.39
CA ASP A 511 -30.16 20.85 9.58
C ASP A 511 -29.30 19.64 9.42
N THR A 512 -29.29 19.03 8.25
CA THR A 512 -28.41 17.88 7.93
C THR A 512 -26.94 18.27 8.05
N MET A 513 -26.51 19.41 7.47
CA MET A 513 -25.14 19.87 7.59
C MET A 513 -24.75 20.22 9.03
N VAL A 514 -25.65 20.85 9.78
CA VAL A 514 -25.43 21.18 11.19
C VAL A 514 -25.30 19.90 12.03
N HIS A 515 -26.14 18.90 11.75
CA HIS A 515 -26.09 17.59 12.42
C HIS A 515 -24.79 16.83 12.09
N GLU A 516 -24.42 16.77 10.83
CA GLU A 516 -23.20 16.11 10.37
C GLU A 516 -21.93 16.91 10.75
N GLY A 517 -22.05 18.21 10.97
CA GLY A 517 -20.95 19.10 11.32
C GLY A 517 -19.92 19.28 10.20
N ARG A 518 -20.38 19.21 8.92
CA ARG A 518 -19.53 19.35 7.74
C ARG A 518 -20.29 20.01 6.58
N ILE A 519 -19.62 20.93 5.87
CA ILE A 519 -20.09 21.50 4.60
C ILE A 519 -19.29 20.83 3.49
N LEU A 520 -19.98 20.16 2.56
CA LEU A 520 -19.34 19.59 1.38
C LEU A 520 -19.03 20.69 0.38
N VAL A 521 -17.79 20.75 -0.07
CA VAL A 521 -17.28 21.76 -0.99
C VAL A 521 -16.66 21.07 -2.21
N SER A 522 -17.01 21.52 -3.40
CA SER A 522 -16.35 21.08 -4.63
C SER A 522 -15.45 22.21 -5.15
N LEU A 523 -14.18 21.91 -5.35
CA LEU A 523 -13.17 22.87 -5.81
C LEU A 523 -12.66 22.47 -7.18
N GLU A 524 -12.53 23.43 -8.09
CA GLU A 524 -11.82 23.17 -9.33
C GLU A 524 -10.35 22.81 -9.04
N PRO A 525 -9.86 21.65 -9.50
CA PRO A 525 -8.52 21.19 -9.15
C PRO A 525 -7.40 22.10 -9.67
N ILE A 526 -7.70 22.92 -10.68
CA ILE A 526 -6.74 23.76 -11.41
C ILE A 526 -7.02 25.26 -11.16
N SER A 527 -7.84 25.59 -10.19
CA SER A 527 -8.16 26.96 -9.91
C SER A 527 -6.94 27.77 -9.46
N THR A 528 -6.66 28.84 -10.17
CA THR A 528 -5.57 29.78 -9.83
C THR A 528 -5.91 30.64 -8.61
N HIS A 529 -7.19 30.68 -8.21
CA HIS A 529 -7.67 31.48 -7.08
C HIS A 529 -7.41 30.84 -5.71
N MET A 530 -7.03 29.56 -5.69
CA MET A 530 -6.77 28.82 -4.46
C MET A 530 -5.38 29.13 -3.91
N ASN A 531 -5.25 30.25 -3.21
CA ASN A 531 -4.01 30.69 -2.59
C ASN A 531 -4.25 31.17 -1.14
N ILE A 532 -3.20 31.69 -0.49
CA ILE A 532 -3.27 32.16 0.89
C ILE A 532 -4.16 33.41 1.04
N ASP A 533 -4.27 34.22 0.00
CA ASP A 533 -5.10 35.42 0.02
C ASP A 533 -6.57 35.05 0.09
N MET A 534 -7.00 34.02 -0.64
CA MET A 534 -8.35 33.46 -0.52
C MET A 534 -8.69 33.06 0.94
N LEU A 535 -7.79 32.37 1.65
CA LEU A 535 -8.03 32.02 3.06
C LEU A 535 -8.15 33.27 3.93
N ARG A 536 -7.34 34.28 3.65
CA ARG A 536 -7.41 35.56 4.37
C ARG A 536 -8.75 36.25 4.12
N ASP A 537 -9.18 36.32 2.86
CA ASP A 537 -10.47 36.92 2.46
C ASP A 537 -11.65 36.18 3.13
N ILE A 538 -11.60 34.84 3.23
CA ILE A 538 -12.63 34.06 3.93
C ILE A 538 -12.64 34.41 5.43
N TYR A 539 -11.50 34.51 6.11
CA TYR A 539 -11.46 34.92 7.51
C TYR A 539 -11.93 36.36 7.74
N ASP A 540 -11.67 37.25 6.79
CA ASP A 540 -12.13 38.64 6.85
C ASP A 540 -13.67 38.73 6.57
N ALA A 541 -14.20 37.82 5.75
CA ALA A 541 -15.64 37.70 5.50
C ALA A 541 -16.44 37.12 6.68
N PHE A 542 -15.77 36.31 7.52
CA PHE A 542 -16.37 35.65 8.71
C PHE A 542 -15.57 35.98 9.99
N PRO A 543 -15.56 37.24 10.45
CA PRO A 543 -14.71 37.67 11.57
C PRO A 543 -15.10 37.06 12.92
N PHE A 544 -16.27 36.44 13.04
CA PHE A 544 -16.71 35.71 14.22
C PHE A 544 -16.11 34.32 14.33
N ILE A 545 -15.47 33.80 13.27
CA ILE A 545 -14.80 32.51 13.31
C ILE A 545 -13.36 32.71 13.86
N PRO A 546 -13.03 32.06 14.99
CA PRO A 546 -11.67 32.16 15.53
C PRO A 546 -10.68 31.44 14.59
N LYS A 547 -9.51 32.05 14.35
CA LYS A 547 -8.47 31.49 13.48
C LYS A 547 -7.85 30.19 14.04
N TYR A 548 -7.93 29.98 15.33
CA TYR A 548 -7.33 28.87 16.04
C TYR A 548 -8.30 28.25 17.04
N CYS A 549 -8.11 26.97 17.34
CA CYS A 549 -8.95 26.19 18.23
C CYS A 549 -8.20 25.92 19.56
N PRO A 550 -8.87 26.04 20.71
CA PRO A 550 -8.32 25.61 21.99
C PRO A 550 -7.99 24.12 21.98
N VAL A 551 -6.80 23.77 22.48
CA VAL A 551 -6.28 22.40 22.52
C VAL A 551 -5.74 22.08 23.91
N CYS A 552 -6.01 20.84 24.38
CA CYS A 552 -5.38 20.24 25.55
C CYS A 552 -4.57 19.03 25.12
N GLY A 553 -3.38 18.86 25.69
CA GLY A 553 -2.56 17.69 25.43
C GLY A 553 -2.22 16.92 26.70
N PRO A 554 -2.02 15.60 26.61
CA PRO A 554 -1.60 14.79 27.75
C PRO A 554 -0.12 15.06 28.05
N ILE A 555 0.17 15.43 29.30
CA ILE A 555 1.54 15.58 29.81
C ILE A 555 1.74 14.54 30.92
N LYS A 556 2.86 13.84 30.86
CA LYS A 556 3.26 12.88 31.88
C LYS A 556 3.95 13.61 33.02
N ASP A 557 3.47 13.42 34.25
CA ASP A 557 4.09 13.98 35.44
C ASP A 557 5.31 13.15 35.89
N SER A 558 6.03 13.62 36.91
CA SER A 558 7.20 12.94 37.47
C SER A 558 6.87 11.57 38.11
N ALA A 559 5.61 11.32 38.49
CA ALA A 559 5.12 10.05 39.02
C ALA A 559 4.67 9.08 37.90
N GLY A 560 4.71 9.52 36.64
CA GLY A 560 4.31 8.70 35.48
C GLY A 560 2.83 8.80 35.09
N ASN A 561 2.01 9.60 35.81
CA ASN A 561 0.60 9.78 35.49
C ASN A 561 0.39 10.83 34.40
N TYR A 562 -0.64 10.62 33.56
CA TYR A 562 -1.01 11.58 32.53
C TYR A 562 -2.06 12.57 33.03
N ARG A 563 -1.83 13.85 32.77
CA ARG A 563 -2.83 14.91 32.96
C ARG A 563 -3.01 15.72 31.70
N MET A 564 -4.22 16.16 31.41
CA MET A 564 -4.53 17.02 30.28
C MET A 564 -4.19 18.48 30.62
N VAL A 565 -3.35 19.10 29.84
CA VAL A 565 -2.91 20.48 30.04
C VAL A 565 -3.19 21.27 28.77
N ARG A 566 -3.77 22.47 28.92
CA ARG A 566 -4.03 23.37 27.80
C ARG A 566 -2.72 23.85 27.20
N THR A 567 -2.64 23.87 25.86
CA THR A 567 -1.49 24.42 25.11
C THR A 567 -1.36 25.92 25.34
N ARG A 568 -0.14 26.46 25.27
CA ARG A 568 0.10 27.90 25.41
C ARG A 568 -0.54 28.75 24.30
N ARG A 569 -0.68 28.17 23.12
CA ARG A 569 -1.33 28.78 21.95
C ARG A 569 -2.39 27.81 21.44
N ASP A 570 -3.47 28.40 20.96
CA ASP A 570 -4.49 27.66 20.23
C ASP A 570 -3.92 27.23 18.88
N LEU A 571 -4.40 26.12 18.31
CA LEU A 571 -3.85 25.48 17.12
C LEU A 571 -4.91 25.37 16.02
N THR A 572 -4.47 25.30 14.77
CA THR A 572 -5.34 24.98 13.65
C THR A 572 -5.63 23.49 13.65
N ILE A 573 -6.92 23.15 13.61
CA ILE A 573 -7.42 21.79 13.50
C ILE A 573 -8.49 21.78 12.42
N GLY A 574 -8.45 20.80 11.54
CA GLY A 574 -9.46 20.62 10.51
C GLY A 574 -9.51 19.17 10.08
N TYR A 575 -10.44 18.86 9.20
CA TYR A 575 -10.55 17.56 8.62
C TYR A 575 -9.66 17.43 7.40
N LYS A 576 -8.98 16.29 7.27
CA LYS A 576 -8.20 15.91 6.11
C LYS A 576 -8.66 14.54 5.62
N TYR A 577 -8.78 14.39 4.31
CA TYR A 577 -9.17 13.13 3.70
C TYR A 577 -7.97 12.21 3.58
N ILE A 578 -8.03 11.04 4.21
CA ILE A 578 -6.90 10.13 4.40
C ILE A 578 -7.24 8.75 3.85
N PHE A 579 -6.29 8.13 3.16
CA PHE A 579 -6.38 6.80 2.56
C PHE A 579 -5.49 5.80 3.29
N ARG A 580 -5.93 4.55 3.35
CA ARG A 580 -5.09 3.43 3.74
C ARG A 580 -4.38 2.85 2.52
N LEU A 581 -3.08 2.58 2.65
CA LEU A 581 -2.30 1.97 1.59
C LEU A 581 -2.21 0.44 1.76
N LYS A 582 -2.05 -0.27 0.63
CA LYS A 582 -1.83 -1.73 0.60
C LYS A 582 -0.52 -2.19 1.26
N GLN A 583 0.33 -1.26 1.71
CA GLN A 583 1.61 -1.54 2.34
C GLN A 583 1.43 -1.81 3.83
N LEU A 584 1.12 -3.07 4.18
CA LEU A 584 0.90 -3.50 5.56
C LEU A 584 2.22 -3.86 6.24
N ALA A 585 2.30 -3.64 7.55
CA ALA A 585 3.47 -3.99 8.37
C ALA A 585 3.77 -5.49 8.35
N GLU A 586 2.73 -6.33 8.45
CA GLU A 586 2.85 -7.79 8.41
C GLU A 586 3.51 -8.31 7.13
N GLU A 587 3.19 -7.68 5.99
CA GLU A 587 3.75 -8.06 4.69
C GLU A 587 5.21 -7.65 4.52
N LYS A 588 5.68 -6.72 5.33
CA LYS A 588 7.08 -6.25 5.35
C LYS A 588 7.95 -7.03 6.32
N PHE A 589 7.36 -7.85 7.18
CA PHE A 589 8.11 -8.72 8.07
C PHE A 589 8.86 -9.77 7.26
N SER A 590 10.14 -9.94 7.55
CA SER A 590 10.96 -10.97 6.94
C SER A 590 11.78 -11.70 8.01
N ALA A 591 11.86 -13.02 7.89
CA ALA A 591 12.66 -13.86 8.76
C ALA A 591 13.50 -14.82 7.92
N VAL A 592 14.75 -15.04 8.31
CA VAL A 592 15.69 -15.92 7.62
C VAL A 592 16.37 -16.81 8.65
N SER A 593 16.54 -18.09 8.31
CA SER A 593 17.36 -19.00 9.09
C SER A 593 18.85 -18.66 8.93
N LEU A 594 19.62 -18.80 10.01
CA LEU A 594 21.09 -18.65 9.98
C LEU A 594 21.77 -19.65 9.03
N ALA A 595 21.15 -20.79 8.79
CA ALA A 595 21.65 -21.83 7.87
C ALA A 595 21.38 -21.51 6.39
N SER A 596 20.51 -20.53 6.09
CA SER A 596 20.12 -20.18 4.71
C SER A 596 21.15 -19.22 4.11
N THR A 597 22.24 -19.78 3.57
CA THR A 597 23.30 -18.99 2.92
C THR A 597 23.39 -19.34 1.43
N ASN A 598 23.87 -18.39 0.61
CA ASN A 598 24.23 -18.64 -0.77
C ASN A 598 25.63 -19.28 -0.85
N ILE A 599 26.10 -19.62 -2.08
CA ILE A 599 27.43 -20.19 -2.34
C ILE A 599 28.57 -19.32 -1.74
N ARG A 600 28.35 -18.04 -1.58
CA ARG A 600 29.30 -17.07 -1.01
C ARG A 600 29.20 -16.97 0.52
N ASN A 601 28.45 -17.84 1.17
CA ASN A 601 28.16 -17.81 2.61
C ASN A 601 27.49 -16.51 3.10
N GLU A 602 26.85 -15.79 2.21
CA GLU A 602 26.02 -14.64 2.58
C GLU A 602 24.56 -15.09 2.78
N ASN A 603 23.82 -14.40 3.63
CA ASN A 603 22.39 -14.66 3.75
C ASN A 603 21.72 -14.41 2.40
N SER A 604 20.98 -15.39 1.92
CA SER A 604 20.34 -15.30 0.62
C SER A 604 19.32 -14.17 0.59
N LYS A 605 19.46 -13.28 -0.40
CA LYS A 605 18.48 -12.22 -0.72
C LYS A 605 17.34 -12.76 -1.58
N SER A 606 17.44 -14.00 -2.06
CA SER A 606 16.48 -14.63 -2.96
C SER A 606 15.20 -15.03 -2.22
N ARG A 607 14.08 -14.93 -2.89
CA ARG A 607 12.77 -15.41 -2.40
C ARG A 607 12.76 -16.93 -2.11
N MET A 608 13.66 -17.70 -2.72
CA MET A 608 13.69 -19.15 -2.60
C MET A 608 14.29 -19.69 -1.30
N SER A 609 15.07 -18.89 -0.57
CA SER A 609 15.82 -19.36 0.61
C SER A 609 15.10 -19.15 1.94
N LYS A 610 13.80 -18.96 1.91
CA LYS A 610 13.04 -18.55 3.08
C LYS A 610 12.44 -19.73 3.79
N VAL A 611 12.26 -19.55 5.12
CA VAL A 611 11.55 -20.46 6.00
C VAL A 611 10.28 -20.97 5.33
N HIS A 612 9.99 -22.27 5.47
CA HIS A 612 8.92 -23.01 4.79
C HIS A 612 7.48 -22.50 5.04
N ASN A 613 7.29 -21.32 5.60
CA ASN A 613 5.99 -20.67 5.75
C ASN A 613 5.66 -19.86 4.50
N ALA A 614 4.59 -20.21 3.83
CA ALA A 614 4.19 -19.59 2.56
C ALA A 614 4.05 -18.05 2.65
N LYS A 615 3.52 -17.53 3.75
CA LYS A 615 3.33 -16.08 3.95
C LYS A 615 4.66 -15.32 4.05
N PHE A 616 5.65 -15.88 4.76
CA PHE A 616 6.97 -15.25 4.91
C PHE A 616 7.96 -15.63 3.79
N ALA A 617 7.67 -16.67 3.04
CA ALA A 617 8.54 -17.15 1.95
C ALA A 617 8.62 -16.20 0.75
N SER A 618 7.70 -15.25 0.61
CA SER A 618 7.63 -14.32 -0.52
C SER A 618 8.37 -12.99 -0.30
N THR A 619 8.69 -12.61 0.95
CA THR A 619 9.33 -11.32 1.25
C THR A 619 10.86 -11.38 1.18
N PRO A 620 11.55 -10.43 0.55
CA PRO A 620 13.01 -10.39 0.54
C PRO A 620 13.58 -10.11 1.94
N VAL A 621 14.78 -10.60 2.21
CA VAL A 621 15.49 -10.26 3.45
C VAL A 621 15.67 -8.76 3.52
N ARG A 622 15.38 -8.18 4.68
CA ARG A 622 15.58 -6.76 4.91
C ARG A 622 17.07 -6.47 5.04
N ILE A 623 17.53 -5.43 4.36
CA ILE A 623 18.92 -4.99 4.37
C ILE A 623 18.97 -3.64 5.11
N PHE A 624 20.04 -3.39 5.82
CA PHE A 624 20.32 -2.05 6.34
C PHE A 624 20.49 -1.06 5.18
N GLY A 625 19.69 0.00 5.18
CA GLY A 625 19.83 1.10 4.24
C GLY A 625 20.94 2.08 4.66
N GLU A 626 21.20 3.08 3.81
CA GLU A 626 22.22 4.11 4.09
C GLU A 626 21.88 4.93 5.35
N MET A 627 20.61 5.23 5.57
CA MET A 627 20.14 6.00 6.73
C MET A 627 20.34 5.24 8.03
N GLU A 628 19.97 3.95 8.08
CA GLU A 628 20.21 3.08 9.24
C GLU A 628 21.71 2.92 9.52
N SER A 629 22.49 2.71 8.47
CA SER A 629 23.97 2.63 8.58
C SER A 629 24.56 3.91 9.14
N SER A 630 24.15 5.06 8.64
CA SER A 630 24.62 6.35 9.10
C SER A 630 24.22 6.63 10.55
N SER A 631 23.01 6.25 10.94
CA SER A 631 22.53 6.43 12.31
C SER A 631 23.26 5.55 13.31
N ILE A 632 23.52 4.27 12.95
CA ILE A 632 24.31 3.34 13.78
C ILE A 632 25.75 3.83 13.90
N MET A 633 26.34 4.27 12.78
CA MET A 633 27.71 4.79 12.73
C MET A 633 27.87 6.05 13.61
N ALA A 634 26.89 6.96 13.58
CA ALA A 634 26.89 8.14 14.43
C ALA A 634 26.77 7.80 15.92
N HIS A 635 26.07 6.72 16.26
CA HIS A 635 25.87 6.28 17.65
C HIS A 635 27.05 5.46 18.19
N LEU A 636 27.51 4.46 17.44
CA LEU A 636 28.55 3.52 17.87
C LEU A 636 29.98 4.02 17.59
N GLY A 637 30.15 5.02 16.73
CA GLY A 637 31.41 5.39 16.14
C GLY A 637 31.78 4.50 14.95
N VAL A 638 32.54 5.04 14.02
CA VAL A 638 32.88 4.38 12.74
C VAL A 638 33.70 3.12 12.95
N GLU A 639 34.62 3.11 13.93
CA GLU A 639 35.47 1.95 14.23
C GLU A 639 34.64 0.75 14.66
N ASN A 640 33.72 0.93 15.62
CA ASN A 640 32.84 -0.14 16.09
C ASN A 640 31.86 -0.60 15.02
N TYR A 641 31.32 0.34 14.25
CA TYR A 641 30.46 0.02 13.12
C TYR A 641 31.19 -0.85 12.08
N TYR A 642 32.40 -0.46 11.69
CA TYR A 642 33.17 -1.20 10.72
C TYR A 642 33.54 -2.60 11.24
N GLN A 643 33.97 -2.71 12.48
CA GLN A 643 34.32 -3.99 13.10
C GLN A 643 33.11 -4.92 13.19
N GLU A 644 31.99 -4.44 13.70
CA GLU A 644 30.83 -5.31 13.95
C GLU A 644 30.07 -5.64 12.66
N LEU A 645 29.83 -4.68 11.80
CA LEU A 645 28.99 -4.87 10.62
C LEU A 645 29.77 -5.25 9.36
N MET A 646 30.96 -4.70 9.15
CA MET A 646 31.73 -4.98 7.93
C MET A 646 32.64 -6.20 8.10
N LEU A 647 33.28 -6.37 9.24
CA LEU A 647 34.17 -7.50 9.48
C LEU A 647 33.44 -8.67 10.11
N ASN A 648 32.88 -8.51 11.30
CA ASN A 648 32.30 -9.63 12.06
C ASN A 648 31.03 -10.20 11.40
N SER A 649 30.10 -9.40 10.97
CA SER A 649 28.84 -9.93 10.40
C SER A 649 29.01 -10.53 9.00
N ALA A 650 29.98 -10.08 8.23
CA ALA A 650 30.23 -10.55 6.87
C ALA A 650 31.23 -11.69 6.80
N SER A 651 32.03 -11.93 7.87
CA SER A 651 32.95 -13.04 7.92
C SER A 651 32.22 -14.35 8.20
N PRO A 652 32.47 -15.42 7.40
CA PRO A 652 31.89 -16.76 7.63
C PRO A 652 32.26 -17.37 8.98
N SER A 653 33.52 -17.19 9.44
CA SER A 653 33.99 -17.67 10.74
C SER A 653 33.30 -16.96 11.89
N ALA A 654 33.19 -15.63 11.84
CA ALA A 654 32.52 -14.86 12.86
C ALA A 654 31.02 -15.19 12.92
N ARG A 655 30.36 -15.41 11.79
CA ARG A 655 28.97 -15.86 11.75
C ARG A 655 28.76 -17.22 12.38
N ARG A 656 29.67 -18.18 12.17
CA ARG A 656 29.62 -19.48 12.84
C ARG A 656 29.76 -19.33 14.35
N SER A 657 30.71 -18.53 14.81
CA SER A 657 30.91 -18.26 16.22
C SER A 657 29.68 -17.59 16.87
N HIS A 658 29.07 -16.61 16.19
CA HIS A 658 27.80 -16.00 16.64
C HIS A 658 26.65 -17.01 16.66
N SER A 659 26.53 -17.86 15.65
CA SER A 659 25.51 -18.92 15.61
C SER A 659 25.66 -19.90 16.77
N GLN A 660 26.92 -20.32 17.07
CA GLN A 660 27.23 -21.20 18.18
C GLN A 660 26.92 -20.53 19.53
N LEU A 661 27.21 -19.23 19.65
CA LEU A 661 26.84 -18.44 20.85
C LEU A 661 25.34 -18.42 21.10
N LEU A 662 24.52 -18.24 20.04
CA LEU A 662 23.07 -18.20 20.14
C LEU A 662 22.44 -19.56 20.42
N THR A 663 23.10 -20.67 20.02
CA THR A 663 22.58 -22.03 20.17
C THR A 663 23.20 -22.80 21.33
N GLY A 664 24.30 -22.31 21.87
CA GLY A 664 25.06 -22.91 22.98
C GLY A 664 24.85 -22.24 24.32
N ASP A 665 25.63 -22.65 25.30
CA ASP A 665 25.66 -22.04 26.64
C ASP A 665 26.46 -20.72 26.59
N PRO A 666 25.82 -19.56 26.73
CA PRO A 666 26.46 -18.25 26.59
C PRO A 666 27.57 -18.01 27.64
N PHE A 667 27.58 -18.76 28.74
CA PHE A 667 28.57 -18.62 29.81
C PHE A 667 29.85 -19.44 29.55
N LYS A 668 29.84 -20.36 28.59
CA LYS A 668 30.99 -21.21 28.23
C LYS A 668 31.72 -20.74 26.99
N PHE A 669 31.26 -19.71 26.33
CA PHE A 669 31.81 -19.21 25.09
C PHE A 669 32.91 -18.18 25.30
N ASN A 670 34.15 -18.56 24.94
CA ASN A 670 35.19 -17.61 24.64
C ASN A 670 35.12 -17.33 23.13
N ILE A 671 34.59 -16.16 22.75
CA ILE A 671 34.55 -15.78 21.35
C ILE A 671 35.98 -15.34 20.95
N ASP A 672 36.81 -16.26 20.52
CA ASP A 672 37.92 -15.90 19.69
C ASP A 672 37.38 -15.57 18.29
N LEU A 673 37.02 -14.30 18.11
CA LEU A 673 36.78 -13.79 16.78
C LEU A 673 38.09 -13.89 16.03
N ASP A 674 38.10 -14.73 14.98
CA ASP A 674 39.22 -14.84 14.09
C ASP A 674 39.43 -13.47 13.42
N THR A 675 40.35 -12.71 14.01
CA THR A 675 40.62 -11.33 13.61
C THR A 675 41.35 -11.24 12.26
N ASP A 676 41.75 -12.40 11.68
CA ASP A 676 42.43 -12.47 10.39
C ASP A 676 41.44 -12.72 9.22
N ALA A 677 40.20 -13.04 9.56
CA ALA A 677 39.16 -13.24 8.54
C ALA A 677 38.66 -11.88 8.03
N ILE A 678 39.18 -11.45 6.88
CA ILE A 678 38.67 -10.27 6.15
C ILE A 678 37.38 -10.67 5.46
N SER A 679 36.35 -9.84 5.58
CA SER A 679 35.11 -10.07 4.88
C SER A 679 35.27 -9.82 3.38
N GLN A 680 34.59 -10.60 2.54
CA GLN A 680 34.59 -10.40 1.10
C GLN A 680 34.20 -8.99 0.66
N PRO A 681 33.16 -8.32 1.25
CA PRO A 681 32.85 -6.92 0.93
C PRO A 681 34.02 -5.96 1.22
N ALA A 682 34.74 -6.18 2.32
CA ALA A 682 35.93 -5.38 2.67
C ALA A 682 37.06 -5.60 1.66
N ASP A 683 37.30 -6.85 1.25
CA ASP A 683 38.27 -7.18 0.22
C ASP A 683 37.97 -6.53 -1.14
N VAL A 684 36.72 -6.58 -1.56
CA VAL A 684 36.26 -5.92 -2.80
C VAL A 684 36.45 -4.39 -2.72
N CYS A 685 36.08 -3.79 -1.59
CA CYS A 685 36.28 -2.37 -1.36
C CYS A 685 37.78 -2.01 -1.40
N ALA A 686 38.61 -2.80 -0.72
CA ALA A 686 40.06 -2.64 -0.73
C ALA A 686 40.65 -2.79 -2.13
N ALA A 687 40.13 -3.73 -2.94
CA ALA A 687 40.53 -3.91 -4.33
C ALA A 687 40.22 -2.69 -5.20
N TYR A 688 39.00 -2.13 -5.09
CA TYR A 688 38.66 -0.89 -5.80
C TYR A 688 39.56 0.29 -5.38
N LEU A 689 39.77 0.48 -4.08
CA LEU A 689 40.63 1.54 -3.59
C LEU A 689 42.10 1.36 -4.09
N LYS A 690 42.54 0.11 -4.17
CA LYS A 690 43.87 -0.21 -4.70
C LYS A 690 44.03 0.14 -6.18
N THR A 691 42.95 0.03 -6.99
CA THR A 691 42.98 0.47 -8.39
C THR A 691 43.11 2.00 -8.50
N LEU A 692 42.68 2.74 -7.47
CA LEU A 692 42.83 4.19 -7.37
C LEU A 692 44.19 4.60 -6.74
N GLY A 693 45.06 3.65 -6.47
CA GLY A 693 46.36 3.89 -5.85
C GLY A 693 46.31 4.05 -4.34
N VAL A 694 45.24 3.61 -3.70
CA VAL A 694 45.00 3.68 -2.27
C VAL A 694 45.07 2.26 -1.68
N ARG A 695 45.95 2.02 -0.70
CA ARG A 695 46.04 0.77 0.02
C ARG A 695 45.51 0.90 1.43
N ILE A 696 44.64 -0.02 1.82
CA ILE A 696 44.17 -0.13 3.19
C ILE A 696 44.97 -1.23 3.87
N ARG A 697 45.63 -0.91 4.98
CA ARG A 697 46.25 -1.87 5.88
C ARG A 697 45.44 -1.98 7.16
N HIS A 698 45.12 -3.19 7.61
CA HIS A 698 44.48 -3.44 8.89
C HIS A 698 45.57 -3.68 9.95
N ILE A 699 45.62 -2.83 10.95
CA ILE A 699 46.57 -2.94 12.04
C ILE A 699 45.82 -3.39 13.30
N LYS A 700 46.20 -4.55 13.85
CA LYS A 700 45.67 -5.02 15.14
C LYS A 700 46.31 -4.24 16.28
N ILE A 701 45.47 -3.50 17.00
CA ILE A 701 45.89 -2.81 18.20
C ILE A 701 45.30 -3.56 19.39
N ARG A 702 46.17 -4.20 20.20
CA ARG A 702 45.75 -4.77 21.48
C ARG A 702 45.52 -3.66 22.48
N LYS A 703 44.27 -3.35 22.83
CA LYS A 703 43.95 -2.56 23.99
C LYS A 703 43.67 -3.47 25.20
N PHE A 704 43.88 -2.92 26.39
CA PHE A 704 43.76 -3.55 27.70
C PHE A 704 42.40 -4.19 28.06
N ILE A 705 41.42 -4.13 27.17
CA ILE A 705 40.14 -4.80 27.28
C ILE A 705 40.14 -5.86 26.19
N ASN A 706 40.04 -7.12 26.52
CA ASN A 706 40.10 -8.38 25.77
C ASN A 706 39.55 -8.44 24.33
N ARG A 707 39.48 -7.34 23.58
CA ARG A 707 39.09 -7.29 22.17
C ARG A 707 40.14 -6.55 21.36
N PRO A 708 40.70 -7.17 20.30
CA PRO A 708 41.58 -6.47 19.36
C PRO A 708 40.78 -5.43 18.58
N ILE A 709 41.19 -4.19 18.59
CA ILE A 709 40.66 -3.17 17.71
C ILE A 709 41.47 -3.17 16.44
N ILE A 710 40.79 -3.36 15.29
CA ILE A 710 41.45 -3.27 13.99
C ILE A 710 41.35 -1.83 13.52
N ARG A 711 42.50 -1.19 13.29
CA ARG A 711 42.56 0.12 12.64
C ARG A 711 42.98 -0.05 11.19
N SER A 712 42.31 0.69 10.30
CA SER A 712 42.65 0.71 8.90
C SER A 712 43.59 1.89 8.64
N VAL A 713 44.75 1.61 8.11
CA VAL A 713 45.72 2.60 7.63
C VAL A 713 45.63 2.67 6.13
N VAL A 714 45.42 3.85 5.60
CA VAL A 714 45.30 4.11 4.16
C VAL A 714 46.68 4.54 3.65
N GLU A 715 47.29 3.74 2.82
CA GLU A 715 48.53 4.03 2.17
C GLU A 715 48.36 4.26 0.67
N ARG A 716 49.07 5.26 0.11
CA ARG A 716 49.23 5.32 -1.33
C ARG A 716 50.22 4.23 -1.78
N VAL A 717 49.80 3.36 -2.64
CA VAL A 717 50.65 2.34 -3.27
C VAL A 717 51.09 2.88 -4.63
N PRO A 718 52.39 2.75 -4.98
CA PRO A 718 52.78 3.02 -6.33
C PRO A 718 52.01 2.09 -7.26
N LEU A 719 51.38 2.65 -8.28
CA LEU A 719 50.68 1.85 -9.31
C LEU A 719 51.71 1.15 -10.18
N VAL A 720 52.12 -0.03 -9.76
CA VAL A 720 53.02 -0.90 -10.50
C VAL A 720 52.27 -1.37 -11.76
N LYS A 721 52.69 -0.93 -12.92
CA LYS A 721 52.15 -1.17 -14.26
C LYS A 721 50.93 -0.34 -14.64
N ARG A 722 51.09 0.97 -14.70
CA ARG A 722 50.29 1.79 -15.62
C ARG A 722 50.92 1.73 -17.02
N ASN A 723 50.16 1.38 -18.03
CA ASN A 723 50.42 1.91 -19.36
C ASN A 723 49.99 3.38 -19.33
N LEU A 724 50.88 4.26 -18.86
CA LEU A 724 50.58 5.69 -18.83
C LEU A 724 50.69 6.20 -20.26
N VAL A 725 49.58 6.69 -20.77
CA VAL A 725 49.57 7.38 -22.05
C VAL A 725 49.81 8.89 -21.74
N TYR A 726 51.00 9.35 -21.99
CA TYR A 726 51.31 10.79 -21.89
C TYR A 726 50.86 11.50 -23.16
N VAL A 727 50.03 12.50 -23.00
CA VAL A 727 49.63 13.38 -24.10
C VAL A 727 50.60 14.52 -24.21
N ILE A 728 51.42 14.54 -25.26
CA ILE A 728 52.34 15.64 -25.52
C ILE A 728 51.56 16.76 -26.21
N PRO A 729 51.54 18.00 -25.65
CA PRO A 729 50.87 19.14 -26.25
C PRO A 729 51.33 19.41 -27.69
N LYS A 730 50.45 19.93 -28.53
CA LYS A 730 50.72 20.15 -29.94
C LYS A 730 51.90 21.11 -30.17
N ASP A 731 51.98 22.13 -29.39
CA ASP A 731 53.06 23.15 -29.42
C ASP A 731 54.45 22.61 -29.04
N VAL A 732 54.52 21.53 -28.29
CA VAL A 732 55.74 20.81 -27.95
C VAL A 732 56.10 19.82 -29.09
N ARG A 733 55.11 19.16 -29.68
CA ARG A 733 55.28 18.26 -30.84
C ARG A 733 55.78 19.01 -32.10
N ASP A 734 55.27 20.21 -32.30
CA ASP A 734 55.64 21.04 -33.46
C ASP A 734 57.08 21.58 -33.41
N LYS A 735 57.76 21.51 -32.25
CA LYS A 735 59.15 21.86 -32.02
C LYS A 735 60.14 20.73 -32.38
N GLY A 736 59.61 19.57 -32.70
CA GLY A 736 60.41 18.44 -33.12
C GLY A 736 60.51 17.28 -32.14
N ARG A 737 61.00 16.15 -32.60
CA ARG A 737 61.02 14.88 -31.87
C ARG A 737 61.87 14.92 -30.61
N ASP A 738 62.95 15.62 -30.60
CA ASP A 738 63.90 15.67 -29.45
C ASP A 738 63.33 16.51 -28.30
N GLU A 739 62.59 17.58 -28.61
CA GLU A 739 61.86 18.39 -27.60
C GLU A 739 60.66 17.63 -26.97
N ALA A 740 59.95 16.90 -27.82
CA ALA A 740 58.85 16.06 -27.37
C ALA A 740 59.35 14.94 -26.44
N GLN A 741 60.53 14.33 -26.76
CA GLN A 741 61.14 13.30 -25.93
C GLN A 741 61.63 13.85 -24.59
N LYS A 742 62.27 15.02 -24.57
CA LYS A 742 62.66 15.69 -23.32
C LYS A 742 61.45 16.06 -22.42
N TYR A 743 60.35 16.46 -23.02
CA TYR A 743 59.12 16.72 -22.29
C TYR A 743 58.51 15.45 -21.69
N LEU A 744 58.55 14.36 -22.44
CA LEU A 744 58.11 13.02 -21.99
C LEU A 744 58.96 12.52 -20.84
N ASP A 745 60.29 12.62 -20.96
CA ASP A 745 61.22 12.15 -19.93
C ASP A 745 61.02 12.97 -18.63
N LYS A 746 60.75 14.27 -18.74
CA LYS A 746 60.46 15.11 -17.59
C LYS A 746 59.15 14.69 -16.88
N LEU A 747 58.09 14.38 -17.65
CA LEU A 747 56.84 13.87 -17.09
C LEU A 747 56.99 12.51 -16.42
N VAL A 748 57.79 11.64 -17.01
CA VAL A 748 58.13 10.32 -16.45
C VAL A 748 58.90 10.46 -15.15
N GLU A 749 59.84 11.41 -15.09
CA GLU A 749 60.64 11.67 -13.88
C GLU A 749 59.80 12.31 -12.76
N GLU A 750 58.91 13.26 -13.10
CA GLU A 750 57.94 13.80 -12.14
C GLU A 750 57.00 12.75 -11.58
N ASP A 751 56.51 11.84 -12.43
CA ASP A 751 55.66 10.71 -11.97
C ASP A 751 56.44 9.71 -11.11
N LYS A 752 57.72 9.45 -11.42
CA LYS A 752 58.60 8.62 -10.56
C LYS A 752 58.77 9.27 -9.19
N LYS A 753 59.07 10.57 -9.12
CA LYS A 753 59.20 11.31 -7.85
C LYS A 753 57.89 11.33 -7.02
N HIS A 754 56.74 11.38 -7.68
CA HIS A 754 55.45 11.31 -7.01
C HIS A 754 55.13 9.86 -6.57
N SER A 755 55.60 8.83 -7.27
CA SER A 755 55.42 7.45 -6.91
C SER A 755 56.34 6.96 -5.78
N GLU A 756 57.49 7.59 -5.63
CA GLU A 756 58.50 7.28 -4.57
C GLU A 756 58.18 7.99 -3.23
N LYS A 757 57.50 9.12 -3.26
CA LYS A 757 56.95 9.78 -2.06
C LYS A 757 55.59 9.19 -1.74
N GLY A 758 55.55 7.99 -1.23
CA GLY A 758 54.39 7.44 -0.59
C GLY A 758 53.97 8.31 0.59
N THR A 759 53.01 9.17 0.41
CA THR A 759 52.42 9.91 1.50
C THR A 759 51.45 9.01 2.23
N ILE A 760 51.81 8.57 3.45
CA ILE A 760 50.90 7.83 4.32
C ILE A 760 49.81 8.82 4.78
N GLN A 761 48.62 8.68 4.25
CA GLN A 761 47.47 9.34 4.83
C GLN A 761 46.85 8.43 5.89
N VAL A 762 47.06 8.81 7.14
CA VAL A 762 46.45 8.16 8.28
C VAL A 762 45.03 8.73 8.38
N VAL A 763 44.02 8.02 7.98
CA VAL A 763 42.65 8.38 8.30
C VAL A 763 42.35 7.81 9.68
N SER A 764 42.57 8.60 10.70
CA SER A 764 42.07 8.34 12.04
C SER A 764 40.60 8.73 12.05
N ILE A 765 39.69 7.74 12.02
CA ILE A 765 38.25 7.98 12.16
C ILE A 765 37.97 8.16 13.65
N ILE A 766 38.17 9.37 14.16
CA ILE A 766 37.73 9.79 15.49
C ILE A 766 36.54 10.75 15.31
N PRO A 767 35.41 10.53 15.96
CA PRO A 767 34.31 11.49 15.89
C PRO A 767 34.71 12.80 16.58
N GLY A 768 34.75 13.88 15.84
CA GLY A 768 35.04 15.23 16.29
C GLY A 768 35.95 15.97 15.36
N VAL A 769 35.76 17.27 15.26
CA VAL A 769 36.57 18.18 14.44
C VAL A 769 38.00 18.22 15.00
N TYR A 770 38.90 17.43 14.40
CA TYR A 770 40.34 17.50 14.70
C TYR A 770 41.07 18.11 13.53
N GLU A 771 41.93 19.07 13.82
CA GLU A 771 42.94 19.52 12.88
C GLU A 771 43.81 18.33 12.50
N GLN A 772 44.00 18.15 11.22
CA GLN A 772 44.66 16.98 10.61
C GLN A 772 46.08 16.74 11.20
N THR A 773 46.79 17.79 11.56
CA THR A 773 48.10 17.79 12.22
C THR A 773 48.11 17.13 13.61
N LYS A 774 47.11 17.37 14.45
CA LYS A 774 47.05 16.78 15.80
C LYS A 774 46.71 15.27 15.78
N ALA A 775 45.95 14.84 14.79
CA ALA A 775 45.67 13.42 14.60
C ALA A 775 46.91 12.65 14.13
N GLU A 776 47.71 13.27 13.27
CA GLU A 776 48.98 12.70 12.81
C GLU A 776 50.04 12.63 13.93
N GLU A 777 50.15 13.65 14.74
CA GLU A 777 51.04 13.65 15.91
C GLU A 777 50.68 12.61 16.96
N ALA A 778 49.44 12.55 17.33
CA ALA A 778 48.91 11.55 18.27
C ALA A 778 49.07 10.07 17.74
N TYR A 779 49.01 9.89 16.42
CA TYR A 779 49.25 8.61 15.81
C TYR A 779 50.75 8.22 15.78
N ARG A 780 51.63 9.16 15.46
CA ARG A 780 53.09 8.98 15.51
C ARG A 780 53.61 8.67 16.93
N GLU A 781 53.06 9.36 17.94
CA GLU A 781 53.32 9.08 19.34
C GLU A 781 52.89 7.65 19.72
N LYS A 782 51.74 7.22 19.29
CA LYS A 782 51.24 5.84 19.52
C LYS A 782 52.01 4.78 18.76
N LEU A 783 52.50 5.06 17.58
CA LEU A 783 53.40 4.14 16.83
C LEU A 783 54.75 3.98 17.52
N LYS A 784 55.30 5.04 18.08
CA LYS A 784 56.50 5.03 18.92
C LYS A 784 56.33 4.20 20.18
N ASP A 785 55.19 4.38 20.90
CA ASP A 785 54.84 3.62 22.10
C ASP A 785 54.64 2.12 21.82
N LEU A 786 54.32 1.76 20.60
CA LEU A 786 54.14 0.36 20.15
C LEU A 786 55.43 -0.24 19.54
N GLY A 787 56.54 0.52 19.54
CA GLY A 787 57.82 0.03 19.00
C GLY A 787 57.81 -0.20 17.49
N LEU A 788 56.85 0.38 16.79
CA LEU A 788 56.73 0.30 15.32
C LEU A 788 57.45 1.52 14.71
N LYS A 789 58.39 1.27 13.81
CA LYS A 789 59.11 2.31 13.10
C LYS A 789 58.17 3.03 12.09
N ASP A 790 58.35 4.32 11.99
CA ASP A 790 57.74 5.21 11.00
C ASP A 790 58.45 4.97 9.64
N ASP A 791 58.19 3.87 8.98
CA ASP A 791 58.69 3.59 7.61
C ASP A 791 57.65 4.03 6.57
#